data_52bed6a2c4b548eb708a1b0e4a901107
#
_entry.id   52bed6a2c4b548eb708a1b0e4a901107
#
_cell.length_a   1.000
_cell.length_b   1.000
_cell.length_c   1.000
_cell.angle_alpha   90.00
_cell.angle_beta   90.00
_cell.angle_gamma   90.00
#
_symmetry.space_group_name_H-M   'P 1'
#
loop_
_entity.id
_entity.type
_entity.pdbx_description
1 polymer ?
#
loop_
_entity_poly.entity_id
_entity_poly.type
_entity_poly.pdbx_seq_one_letter_code
_entity_poly.pdbx_strand_id
1 'polypeptide(L)'
;MENKFNLNEEQIKPATTLDGRVLVLAGAGTGKTRVLTARIYNLLSAGVSPHNILVITFTNKAANEMKERISKINSEAYKVTACTFHSLCAKILRLEAGALGYSSNFAIYDEHDKEQTLKNIIKINSDIFPDENRRKAFLKAFPDVISKIKTYNYKEEDIRSAGLMSSYTGDEVLMLYLRYQEELKKSNAMDFDDLLLNVCKLFCEHKEILENYQNLYKYIHVDEYQDTNKIQHKIVELLGAKNGNIFLVGDEDQGIYSWRGADISNILTYTSKYPDTKMFKLERNYRSTSSILKAANRIISYNKIRNQKNLWTDVDAGECVSIFEYDNDREEASDIISQICRKVRRGDNYNNYAILVRTNATTRLFEDQCRMNGVPYRMYGGFKFYDRKEIKDIHAYVRLIVNPRDNASFQRIVNYPARGIGDKSVSELIEFANDKEISLYEAMNLCDAKLNARFKNFIEVMQHLNDFATNHKPSEVVEEIYKYTGIKRILKLGKNDKDESASENIEELISAIVEDESIQPDLTLNEYIEGISLITSYSERDDMDAVTIATVHGVKGLEFQNVYIAAVEEGGFPIGSDDEIEEERRLMYVAVTRAKKSLQISSARIRMKYGNLQYMRMSRFIKELRGDGIQHTEKHTDTREEVSKIKINMSKPAHILQNIKNTISPSTSGKDIEYVPDMTVKHALYGEGKVVEVNKVADELVVVFDQGIKKFKLDLASKFLEV
;
A
#
# COMPACT_ATOMS: atom_id res chain seq x y z
N MET A 1 7.61 35.06 -23.39
CA MET A 1 6.80 33.82 -23.23
C MET A 1 5.57 34.15 -22.40
N GLU A 2 4.38 33.93 -22.92
CA GLU A 2 3.14 34.12 -22.13
C GLU A 2 3.12 33.15 -20.94
N ASN A 3 2.84 33.67 -19.76
CA ASN A 3 2.76 32.87 -18.53
C ASN A 3 1.44 32.05 -18.49
N LYS A 4 1.26 31.14 -19.45
CA LYS A 4 0.05 30.30 -19.56
C LYS A 4 -0.25 29.45 -18.31
N PHE A 5 0.74 29.26 -17.45
CA PHE A 5 0.63 28.39 -16.25
C PHE A 5 0.48 29.22 -14.96
N ASN A 6 0.39 30.53 -15.03
CA ASN A 6 0.37 31.42 -13.86
C ASN A 6 1.50 31.08 -12.86
N LEU A 7 2.72 30.93 -13.37
CA LEU A 7 3.91 30.66 -12.58
C LEU A 7 4.37 31.93 -11.86
N ASN A 8 4.86 31.80 -10.63
CA ASN A 8 5.57 32.84 -9.93
C ASN A 8 7.03 32.91 -10.41
N GLU A 9 7.79 33.92 -9.96
CA GLU A 9 9.18 34.15 -10.37
C GLU A 9 10.10 32.96 -10.04
N GLU A 10 9.91 32.30 -8.90
CA GLU A 10 10.69 31.11 -8.48
C GLU A 10 10.41 29.92 -9.41
N GLN A 11 9.17 29.74 -9.83
CA GLN A 11 8.72 28.66 -10.70
C GLN A 11 9.12 28.89 -12.17
N ILE A 12 9.16 30.16 -12.63
CA ILE A 12 9.54 30.49 -14.01
C ILE A 12 10.98 30.05 -14.31
N LYS A 13 11.92 30.31 -13.40
CA LYS A 13 13.35 30.03 -13.58
C LYS A 13 13.61 28.56 -13.95
N PRO A 14 13.22 27.55 -13.16
CA PRO A 14 13.42 26.15 -13.52
C PRO A 14 12.59 25.72 -14.74
N ALA A 15 11.39 26.28 -14.95
CA ALA A 15 10.56 25.94 -16.11
C ALA A 15 11.14 26.42 -17.44
N THR A 16 11.95 27.49 -17.45
CA THR A 16 12.59 28.07 -18.63
C THR A 16 14.05 27.65 -18.82
N THR A 17 14.67 27.02 -17.83
CA THR A 17 16.03 26.47 -17.94
C THR A 17 15.98 25.13 -18.68
N LEU A 18 16.07 25.14 -20.03
CA LEU A 18 15.78 23.94 -20.84
C LEU A 18 16.94 22.95 -20.90
N ASP A 19 18.18 23.40 -20.84
CA ASP A 19 19.37 22.55 -21.02
C ASP A 19 20.18 22.42 -19.74
N GLY A 20 20.89 21.28 -19.63
CA GLY A 20 21.78 20.95 -18.53
C GLY A 20 21.06 20.28 -17.35
N ARG A 21 21.82 20.07 -16.29
CA ARG A 21 21.29 19.47 -15.05
C ARG A 21 20.58 20.51 -14.20
N VAL A 22 19.36 20.19 -13.81
CA VAL A 22 18.52 21.04 -12.97
C VAL A 22 17.97 20.21 -11.80
N LEU A 23 18.13 20.72 -10.59
CA LEU A 23 17.53 20.19 -9.37
C LEU A 23 16.56 21.21 -8.78
N VAL A 24 15.30 20.84 -8.61
CA VAL A 24 14.28 21.67 -8.00
C VAL A 24 13.90 21.07 -6.63
N LEU A 25 14.34 21.74 -5.58
CA LEU A 25 13.93 21.42 -4.21
C LEU A 25 12.61 22.13 -3.93
N ALA A 26 11.52 21.40 -3.95
CA ALA A 26 10.18 21.97 -3.95
C ALA A 26 9.36 21.40 -2.79
N GLY A 27 9.06 22.21 -1.80
CA GLY A 27 8.28 21.82 -0.63
C GLY A 27 6.85 21.35 -0.98
N ALA A 28 6.14 20.84 0.02
CA ALA A 28 4.76 20.43 -0.14
C ALA A 28 3.88 21.59 -0.66
N GLY A 29 3.02 21.31 -1.65
CA GLY A 29 2.05 22.30 -2.14
C GLY A 29 2.64 23.51 -2.90
N THR A 30 3.93 23.49 -3.28
CA THR A 30 4.60 24.58 -4.00
C THR A 30 4.43 24.52 -5.52
N GLY A 31 3.69 23.55 -6.04
CA GLY A 31 3.42 23.43 -7.47
C GLY A 31 4.48 22.68 -8.28
N LYS A 32 5.16 21.68 -7.70
CA LYS A 32 6.12 20.79 -8.39
C LYS A 32 5.65 20.36 -9.77
N THR A 33 4.49 19.72 -9.83
CA THR A 33 3.89 19.21 -11.07
C THR A 33 3.58 20.33 -12.08
N ARG A 34 3.20 21.53 -11.61
CA ARG A 34 2.96 22.70 -12.47
C ARG A 34 4.24 23.16 -13.17
N VAL A 35 5.35 23.24 -12.44
CA VAL A 35 6.66 23.60 -12.98
C VAL A 35 7.13 22.57 -13.98
N LEU A 36 6.99 21.30 -13.67
CA LEU A 36 7.35 20.19 -14.57
C LEU A 36 6.54 20.24 -15.87
N THR A 37 5.22 20.43 -15.79
CA THR A 37 4.33 20.56 -16.96
C THR A 37 4.69 21.79 -17.81
N ALA A 38 4.95 22.93 -17.17
CA ALA A 38 5.35 24.15 -17.87
C ALA A 38 6.69 23.99 -18.58
N ARG A 39 7.67 23.30 -17.98
CA ARG A 39 8.95 23.00 -18.62
C ARG A 39 8.77 22.13 -19.86
N ILE A 40 7.96 21.06 -19.78
CA ILE A 40 7.66 20.20 -20.93
C ILE A 40 7.04 21.02 -22.06
N TYR A 41 6.08 21.90 -21.73
CA TYR A 41 5.51 22.83 -22.70
C TYR A 41 6.57 23.71 -23.34
N ASN A 42 7.50 24.27 -22.58
CA ASN A 42 8.57 25.12 -23.10
C ASN A 42 9.54 24.35 -24.01
N LEU A 43 9.85 23.08 -23.69
CA LEU A 43 10.65 22.20 -24.57
C LEU A 43 9.94 21.94 -25.89
N LEU A 44 8.66 21.59 -25.88
CA LEU A 44 7.86 21.39 -27.09
C LEU A 44 7.77 22.68 -27.92
N SER A 45 7.59 23.84 -27.26
CA SER A 45 7.54 25.16 -27.93
C SER A 45 8.88 25.57 -28.52
N ALA A 46 10.00 25.08 -27.96
CA ALA A 46 11.35 25.27 -28.50
C ALA A 46 11.68 24.28 -29.66
N GLY A 47 10.71 23.45 -30.07
CA GLY A 47 10.89 22.51 -31.19
C GLY A 47 11.50 21.17 -30.84
N VAL A 48 11.57 20.84 -29.51
CA VAL A 48 12.02 19.52 -29.09
C VAL A 48 10.94 18.49 -29.46
N SER A 49 11.35 17.41 -30.14
CA SER A 49 10.42 16.33 -30.46
C SER A 49 9.84 15.69 -29.20
N PRO A 50 8.50 15.46 -29.12
CA PRO A 50 7.87 14.81 -27.96
C PRO A 50 8.49 13.45 -27.62
N HIS A 51 8.93 12.68 -28.61
CA HIS A 51 9.58 11.38 -28.40
C HIS A 51 10.94 11.48 -27.68
N ASN A 52 11.57 12.65 -27.71
CA ASN A 52 12.84 12.89 -27.01
C ASN A 52 12.65 13.27 -25.53
N ILE A 53 11.42 13.38 -25.06
CA ILE A 53 11.09 13.77 -23.69
C ILE A 53 10.63 12.55 -22.90
N LEU A 54 11.34 12.24 -21.82
CA LEU A 54 11.00 11.21 -20.85
C LEU A 54 10.61 11.87 -19.52
N VAL A 55 9.47 11.47 -18.98
CA VAL A 55 8.99 11.88 -17.66
C VAL A 55 8.77 10.64 -16.80
N ILE A 56 9.49 10.56 -15.70
CA ILE A 56 9.40 9.44 -14.77
C ILE A 56 8.72 9.94 -13.49
N THR A 57 7.67 9.23 -13.05
CA THR A 57 6.95 9.51 -11.83
C THR A 57 6.97 8.30 -10.89
N PHE A 58 6.60 8.51 -9.63
CA PHE A 58 6.61 7.42 -8.66
C PHE A 58 5.38 6.48 -8.79
N THR A 59 4.22 7.01 -9.21
CA THR A 59 2.96 6.24 -9.31
C THR A 59 2.36 6.33 -10.71
N ASN A 60 1.63 5.28 -11.12
CA ASN A 60 0.90 5.28 -12.40
C ASN A 60 -0.17 6.38 -12.45
N LYS A 61 -0.85 6.66 -11.31
CA LYS A 61 -1.80 7.78 -11.21
C LYS A 61 -1.12 9.11 -11.56
N ALA A 62 0.05 9.39 -10.97
CA ALA A 62 0.82 10.61 -11.28
C ALA A 62 1.27 10.65 -12.76
N ALA A 63 1.66 9.51 -13.33
CA ALA A 63 2.03 9.42 -14.75
C ALA A 63 0.83 9.71 -15.66
N ASN A 64 -0.34 9.15 -15.38
CA ASN A 64 -1.56 9.40 -16.15
C ASN A 64 -2.04 10.85 -16.01
N GLU A 65 -2.05 11.40 -14.80
CA GLU A 65 -2.38 12.81 -14.57
C GLU A 65 -1.40 13.74 -15.31
N MET A 66 -0.13 13.39 -15.35
CA MET A 66 0.88 14.13 -16.13
C MET A 66 0.58 14.07 -17.63
N LYS A 67 0.26 12.88 -18.17
CA LYS A 67 -0.16 12.72 -19.57
C LYS A 67 -1.37 13.57 -19.92
N GLU A 68 -2.41 13.54 -19.07
CA GLU A 68 -3.61 14.36 -19.29
C GLU A 68 -3.32 15.86 -19.29
N ARG A 69 -2.48 16.32 -18.35
CA ARG A 69 -2.09 17.73 -18.28
C ARG A 69 -1.28 18.16 -19.49
N ILE A 70 -0.37 17.32 -19.95
CA ILE A 70 0.46 17.58 -21.13
C ILE A 70 -0.40 17.54 -22.40
N SER A 71 -1.31 16.58 -22.56
CA SER A 71 -2.17 16.45 -23.75
C SER A 71 -3.12 17.63 -23.95
N LYS A 72 -3.56 18.28 -22.86
CA LYS A 72 -4.38 19.51 -22.93
C LYS A 72 -3.63 20.72 -23.48
N ILE A 73 -2.32 20.67 -23.57
CA ILE A 73 -1.46 21.80 -23.95
C ILE A 73 -1.12 21.81 -25.42
N ASN A 74 -0.90 20.62 -25.99
CA ASN A 74 -0.50 20.45 -27.41
C ASN A 74 -1.04 19.11 -27.90
N SER A 75 -1.62 19.10 -29.11
CA SER A 75 -2.16 17.88 -29.75
C SER A 75 -1.14 16.77 -29.98
N GLU A 76 0.15 17.09 -30.09
CA GLU A 76 1.23 16.09 -30.25
C GLU A 76 1.86 15.65 -28.92
N ALA A 77 1.50 16.29 -27.81
CA ALA A 77 2.08 16.06 -26.50
C ALA A 77 1.76 14.67 -25.92
N TYR A 78 0.74 13.96 -26.45
CA TYR A 78 0.47 12.57 -26.10
C TYR A 78 1.63 11.61 -26.44
N LYS A 79 2.53 12.01 -27.34
CA LYS A 79 3.73 11.25 -27.74
C LYS A 79 4.87 11.35 -26.71
N VAL A 80 4.76 12.23 -25.70
CA VAL A 80 5.73 12.31 -24.59
C VAL A 80 5.65 11.02 -23.77
N THR A 81 6.80 10.40 -23.53
CA THR A 81 6.85 9.21 -22.67
C THR A 81 6.75 9.62 -21.21
N ALA A 82 5.58 9.42 -20.60
CA ALA A 82 5.36 9.62 -19.17
C ALA A 82 4.96 8.29 -18.52
N CYS A 83 5.75 7.79 -17.56
CA CYS A 83 5.57 6.47 -16.96
C CYS A 83 6.26 6.37 -15.58
N THR A 84 6.10 5.25 -14.89
CA THR A 84 6.89 4.92 -13.69
C THR A 84 8.22 4.28 -14.07
N PHE A 85 9.17 4.21 -13.12
CA PHE A 85 10.43 3.48 -13.35
C PHE A 85 10.18 2.03 -13.80
N HIS A 86 9.31 1.30 -13.10
CA HIS A 86 9.01 -0.09 -13.44
C HIS A 86 8.36 -0.23 -14.81
N SER A 87 7.43 0.67 -15.17
CA SER A 87 6.81 0.66 -16.49
C SER A 87 7.83 0.96 -17.62
N LEU A 88 8.78 1.87 -17.38
CA LEU A 88 9.86 2.13 -18.32
C LEU A 88 10.74 0.90 -18.49
N CYS A 89 11.15 0.29 -17.36
CA CYS A 89 12.03 -0.88 -17.37
C CYS A 89 11.35 -2.08 -18.02
N ALA A 90 10.07 -2.33 -17.72
CA ALA A 90 9.30 -3.38 -18.36
C ALA A 90 9.25 -3.19 -19.89
N LYS A 91 8.98 -1.96 -20.38
CA LYS A 91 8.99 -1.65 -21.84
C LYS A 91 10.34 -1.92 -22.48
N ILE A 92 11.43 -1.48 -21.85
CA ILE A 92 12.79 -1.71 -22.35
C ILE A 92 13.06 -3.23 -22.42
N LEU A 93 12.75 -3.96 -21.34
CA LEU A 93 12.98 -5.41 -21.30
C LEU A 93 12.10 -6.19 -22.28
N ARG A 94 10.85 -5.75 -22.54
CA ARG A 94 10.01 -6.39 -23.57
C ARG A 94 10.68 -6.34 -24.98
N LEU A 95 11.44 -5.29 -25.25
CA LEU A 95 12.14 -5.13 -26.54
C LEU A 95 13.52 -5.81 -26.53
N GLU A 96 14.24 -5.76 -25.41
CA GLU A 96 15.66 -6.09 -25.35
C GLU A 96 15.98 -7.34 -24.50
N ALA A 97 14.95 -8.03 -23.97
CA ALA A 97 15.12 -9.18 -23.07
C ALA A 97 16.00 -10.30 -23.64
N GLY A 98 16.03 -10.43 -24.96
CA GLY A 98 16.87 -11.41 -25.65
C GLY A 98 18.37 -11.24 -25.36
N ALA A 99 18.86 -10.01 -25.18
CA ALA A 99 20.24 -9.72 -24.82
C ALA A 99 20.63 -10.29 -23.43
N LEU A 100 19.63 -10.46 -22.54
CA LEU A 100 19.82 -11.05 -21.20
C LEU A 100 19.40 -12.53 -21.14
N GLY A 101 19.00 -13.14 -22.27
CA GLY A 101 18.58 -14.53 -22.35
C GLY A 101 17.18 -14.81 -21.78
N TYR A 102 16.28 -13.82 -21.87
CA TYR A 102 14.85 -13.97 -21.60
C TYR A 102 14.04 -13.84 -22.89
N SER A 103 12.86 -14.44 -22.91
CA SER A 103 11.89 -14.18 -23.99
C SER A 103 11.11 -12.89 -23.70
N SER A 104 10.61 -12.24 -24.74
CA SER A 104 9.87 -10.96 -24.60
C SER A 104 8.56 -11.08 -23.80
N ASN A 105 7.97 -12.26 -23.73
CA ASN A 105 6.73 -12.56 -22.98
C ASN A 105 6.97 -13.02 -21.54
N PHE A 106 8.08 -12.64 -20.91
CA PHE A 106 8.37 -13.01 -19.52
C PHE A 106 7.23 -12.63 -18.57
N ALA A 107 6.99 -13.44 -17.52
CA ALA A 107 6.05 -13.14 -16.46
C ALA A 107 6.67 -12.16 -15.45
N ILE A 108 5.84 -11.29 -14.85
CA ILE A 108 6.24 -10.44 -13.72
C ILE A 108 5.63 -11.05 -12.47
N TYR A 109 6.48 -11.55 -11.58
CA TYR A 109 6.07 -12.21 -10.35
C TYR A 109 5.73 -11.21 -9.24
N ASP A 110 4.59 -11.44 -8.59
CA ASP A 110 4.21 -10.71 -7.37
C ASP A 110 4.76 -11.41 -6.09
N GLU A 111 4.43 -10.85 -4.91
CA GLU A 111 4.89 -11.41 -3.64
C GLU A 111 4.36 -12.84 -3.37
N HIS A 112 3.18 -13.17 -3.87
CA HIS A 112 2.64 -14.53 -3.74
C HIS A 112 3.41 -15.52 -4.61
N ASP A 113 3.72 -15.14 -5.85
CA ASP A 113 4.49 -15.96 -6.77
C ASP A 113 5.93 -16.16 -6.26
N LYS A 114 6.52 -15.10 -5.69
CA LYS A 114 7.81 -15.14 -5.01
C LYS A 114 7.77 -16.16 -3.85
N GLU A 115 6.74 -16.12 -3.00
CA GLU A 115 6.56 -17.06 -1.90
C GLU A 115 6.42 -18.52 -2.38
N GLN A 116 5.67 -18.75 -3.46
CA GLN A 116 5.54 -20.10 -4.04
C GLN A 116 6.87 -20.62 -4.57
N THR A 117 7.64 -19.78 -5.25
CA THR A 117 8.98 -20.11 -5.73
C THR A 117 9.90 -20.49 -4.55
N LEU A 118 9.87 -19.72 -3.45
CA LEU A 118 10.65 -20.02 -2.25
C LEU A 118 10.21 -21.34 -1.58
N LYS A 119 8.93 -21.65 -1.55
CA LYS A 119 8.42 -22.95 -1.06
C LYS A 119 8.98 -24.11 -1.88
N ASN A 120 9.11 -23.96 -3.19
CA ASN A 120 9.72 -24.99 -4.04
C ASN A 120 11.21 -25.13 -3.77
N ILE A 121 11.94 -24.02 -3.59
CA ILE A 121 13.36 -24.05 -3.21
C ILE A 121 13.58 -24.82 -1.88
N ILE A 122 12.70 -24.61 -0.89
CA ILE A 122 12.75 -25.38 0.37
C ILE A 122 12.59 -26.87 0.13
N LYS A 123 11.65 -27.29 -0.74
CA LYS A 123 11.43 -28.71 -1.04
C LYS A 123 12.65 -29.38 -1.67
N ILE A 124 13.31 -28.66 -2.58
CA ILE A 124 14.50 -29.18 -3.31
C ILE A 124 15.75 -29.20 -2.42
N ASN A 125 15.84 -28.34 -1.42
CA ASN A 125 17.01 -28.19 -0.54
C ASN A 125 16.71 -28.58 0.91
N SER A 126 16.13 -29.77 1.11
CA SER A 126 15.67 -30.25 2.41
C SER A 126 16.78 -30.39 3.46
N ASP A 127 18.01 -30.55 3.04
CA ASP A 127 19.23 -30.59 3.86
C ASP A 127 19.52 -29.25 4.58
N ILE A 128 19.24 -28.13 3.93
CA ILE A 128 19.40 -26.78 4.52
C ILE A 128 18.22 -26.45 5.45
N PHE A 129 17.09 -27.11 5.25
CA PHE A 129 15.85 -26.86 5.99
C PHE A 129 15.46 -28.06 6.86
N PRO A 130 16.23 -28.42 7.89
CA PRO A 130 16.02 -29.65 8.67
C PRO A 130 14.73 -29.62 9.48
N ASP A 131 14.27 -28.45 9.88
CA ASP A 131 13.09 -28.29 10.74
C ASP A 131 12.10 -27.21 10.25
N GLU A 132 10.88 -27.30 10.75
CA GLU A 132 9.76 -26.40 10.42
C GLU A 132 10.01 -24.93 10.83
N ASN A 133 10.75 -24.70 11.93
CA ASN A 133 11.01 -23.35 12.42
C ASN A 133 11.97 -22.63 11.47
N ARG A 134 13.01 -23.33 11.00
CA ARG A 134 13.96 -22.80 10.03
C ARG A 134 13.28 -22.48 8.69
N ARG A 135 12.34 -23.32 8.24
CA ARG A 135 11.50 -23.09 7.04
C ARG A 135 10.65 -21.83 7.19
N LYS A 136 9.93 -21.72 8.31
CA LYS A 136 9.08 -20.53 8.59
C LYS A 136 9.91 -19.25 8.68
N ALA A 137 11.06 -19.28 9.35
CA ALA A 137 11.95 -18.14 9.44
C ALA A 137 12.47 -17.69 8.06
N PHE A 138 12.81 -18.67 7.19
CA PHE A 138 13.22 -18.40 5.81
C PHE A 138 12.10 -17.73 5.01
N LEU A 139 10.92 -18.35 4.93
CA LEU A 139 9.79 -17.81 4.17
C LEU A 139 9.38 -16.40 4.63
N LYS A 140 9.57 -16.10 5.91
CA LYS A 140 9.25 -14.79 6.47
C LYS A 140 10.29 -13.73 6.13
N ALA A 141 11.57 -14.06 6.15
CA ALA A 141 12.64 -13.07 6.08
C ALA A 141 13.31 -12.99 4.70
N PHE A 142 13.34 -14.09 3.94
CA PHE A 142 14.11 -14.14 2.70
C PHE A 142 13.54 -13.27 1.56
N PRO A 143 12.23 -13.03 1.41
CA PRO A 143 11.70 -12.05 0.45
C PRO A 143 12.31 -10.66 0.61
N ASP A 144 12.45 -10.17 1.85
CA ASP A 144 13.07 -8.87 2.14
C ASP A 144 14.58 -8.90 1.84
N VAL A 145 15.25 -10.03 2.11
CA VAL A 145 16.67 -10.23 1.78
C VAL A 145 16.90 -10.18 0.27
N ILE A 146 16.06 -10.83 -0.53
CA ILE A 146 16.11 -10.76 -1.99
C ILE A 146 15.98 -9.31 -2.46
N SER A 147 14.95 -8.60 -1.99
CA SER A 147 14.72 -7.20 -2.35
C SER A 147 15.91 -6.31 -1.95
N LYS A 148 16.49 -6.54 -0.77
CA LYS A 148 17.67 -5.83 -0.31
C LYS A 148 18.89 -6.10 -1.21
N ILE A 149 19.18 -7.36 -1.53
CA ILE A 149 20.29 -7.74 -2.43
C ILE A 149 20.13 -7.03 -3.77
N LYS A 150 18.94 -7.06 -4.37
CA LYS A 150 18.64 -6.46 -5.66
C LYS A 150 18.68 -4.94 -5.61
N THR A 151 18.00 -4.31 -4.66
CA THR A 151 17.91 -2.84 -4.53
C THR A 151 19.27 -2.18 -4.31
N TYR A 152 20.13 -2.82 -3.52
CA TYR A 152 21.48 -2.31 -3.28
C TYR A 152 22.52 -2.82 -4.29
N ASN A 153 22.11 -3.71 -5.20
CA ASN A 153 22.97 -4.35 -6.20
C ASN A 153 24.20 -4.99 -5.56
N TYR A 154 23.97 -5.80 -4.52
CA TYR A 154 25.02 -6.49 -3.80
C TYR A 154 25.72 -7.50 -4.72
N LYS A 155 27.04 -7.49 -4.69
CA LYS A 155 27.87 -8.53 -5.28
C LYS A 155 27.92 -9.75 -4.36
N GLU A 156 28.42 -10.86 -4.85
CA GLU A 156 28.53 -12.10 -4.08
C GLU A 156 29.29 -11.91 -2.76
N GLU A 157 30.39 -11.13 -2.79
CA GLU A 157 31.18 -10.81 -1.60
C GLU A 157 30.38 -10.01 -0.56
N ASP A 158 29.57 -9.06 -1.02
CA ASP A 158 28.69 -8.27 -0.16
C ASP A 158 27.63 -9.17 0.50
N ILE A 159 27.03 -10.10 -0.27
CA ILE A 159 26.02 -11.05 0.26
C ILE A 159 26.64 -11.94 1.34
N ARG A 160 27.86 -12.45 1.10
CA ARG A 160 28.57 -13.31 2.07
C ARG A 160 28.89 -12.58 3.37
N SER A 161 29.23 -11.30 3.30
CA SER A 161 29.73 -10.52 4.46
C SER A 161 28.65 -9.74 5.21
N ALA A 162 27.51 -9.45 4.59
CA ALA A 162 26.51 -8.51 5.11
C ALA A 162 25.65 -9.03 6.27
N GLY A 163 25.77 -10.31 6.67
CA GLY A 163 24.97 -10.87 7.77
C GLY A 163 23.44 -10.70 7.57
N LEU A 164 22.95 -10.90 6.36
CA LEU A 164 21.57 -10.59 5.96
C LEU A 164 20.50 -11.40 6.71
N MET A 165 20.87 -12.58 7.19
CA MET A 165 19.98 -13.47 7.97
C MET A 165 20.77 -14.09 9.14
N SER A 166 20.32 -13.86 10.36
CA SER A 166 21.00 -14.37 11.57
C SER A 166 21.04 -15.90 11.69
N SER A 167 20.08 -16.59 11.06
CA SER A 167 19.94 -18.06 11.12
C SER A 167 20.63 -18.79 9.95
N TYR A 168 21.28 -18.06 9.04
CA TYR A 168 21.93 -18.59 7.83
C TYR A 168 23.31 -17.97 7.65
N THR A 169 24.26 -18.76 7.15
CA THR A 169 25.57 -18.26 6.74
C THR A 169 25.46 -17.43 5.47
N GLY A 170 26.44 -16.54 5.22
CA GLY A 170 26.46 -15.75 3.99
C GLY A 170 26.53 -16.61 2.72
N ASP A 171 27.19 -17.78 2.78
CA ASP A 171 27.24 -18.73 1.66
C ASP A 171 25.88 -19.41 1.42
N GLU A 172 25.16 -19.78 2.49
CA GLU A 172 23.79 -20.31 2.34
C GLU A 172 22.84 -19.26 1.73
N VAL A 173 22.93 -18.01 2.19
CA VAL A 173 22.11 -16.90 1.63
C VAL A 173 22.43 -16.70 0.16
N LEU A 174 23.71 -16.66 -0.22
CA LEU A 174 24.12 -16.50 -1.62
C LEU A 174 23.60 -17.66 -2.49
N MET A 175 23.82 -18.90 -2.03
CA MET A 175 23.37 -20.07 -2.77
C MET A 175 21.86 -20.08 -2.98
N LEU A 176 21.07 -19.77 -1.93
CA LEU A 176 19.60 -19.70 -2.02
C LEU A 176 19.14 -18.56 -2.94
N TYR A 177 19.83 -17.42 -2.93
CA TYR A 177 19.58 -16.31 -3.84
C TYR A 177 19.86 -16.70 -5.31
N LEU A 178 20.98 -17.36 -5.58
CA LEU A 178 21.31 -17.81 -6.93
C LEU A 178 20.30 -18.84 -7.44
N ARG A 179 19.86 -19.78 -6.58
CA ARG A 179 18.79 -20.74 -6.94
C ARG A 179 17.45 -20.02 -7.22
N TYR A 180 17.13 -18.99 -6.45
CA TYR A 180 15.93 -18.20 -6.73
C TYR A 180 16.01 -17.52 -8.10
N GLN A 181 17.16 -16.93 -8.45
CA GLN A 181 17.37 -16.31 -9.76
C GLN A 181 17.33 -17.34 -10.91
N GLU A 182 17.88 -18.51 -10.68
CA GLU A 182 17.84 -19.62 -11.64
C GLU A 182 16.41 -20.09 -11.89
N GLU A 183 15.62 -20.24 -10.85
CA GLU A 183 14.21 -20.65 -10.95
C GLU A 183 13.36 -19.62 -11.68
N LEU A 184 13.55 -18.32 -11.42
CA LEU A 184 12.92 -17.26 -12.20
C LEU A 184 13.30 -17.34 -13.67
N LYS A 185 14.58 -17.57 -13.96
CA LYS A 185 15.05 -17.65 -15.35
C LYS A 185 14.49 -18.85 -16.09
N LYS A 186 14.42 -20.03 -15.45
CA LYS A 186 13.76 -21.23 -15.99
C LYS A 186 12.29 -20.99 -16.31
N SER A 187 11.60 -20.25 -15.45
CA SER A 187 10.19 -19.89 -15.62
C SER A 187 9.96 -18.72 -16.59
N ASN A 188 11.01 -18.20 -17.23
CA ASN A 188 10.94 -16.97 -18.02
C ASN A 188 10.19 -15.87 -17.24
N ALA A 189 10.59 -15.63 -16.00
CA ALA A 189 9.95 -14.69 -15.09
C ALA A 189 10.97 -13.73 -14.47
N MET A 190 10.49 -12.57 -14.08
CA MET A 190 11.22 -11.53 -13.33
C MET A 190 10.33 -11.05 -12.19
N ASP A 191 10.89 -10.79 -11.02
CA ASP A 191 10.15 -10.04 -10.00
C ASP A 191 10.28 -8.52 -10.24
N PHE A 192 9.60 -7.71 -9.42
CA PHE A 192 9.62 -6.26 -9.59
C PHE A 192 11.02 -5.65 -9.47
N ASP A 193 11.85 -6.16 -8.56
CA ASP A 193 13.21 -5.68 -8.38
C ASP A 193 14.09 -6.06 -9.58
N ASP A 194 13.85 -7.21 -10.20
CA ASP A 194 14.56 -7.65 -11.41
C ASP A 194 14.34 -6.70 -12.60
N LEU A 195 13.16 -6.09 -12.71
CA LEU A 195 12.91 -5.14 -13.81
C LEU A 195 13.92 -3.99 -13.79
N LEU A 196 14.20 -3.44 -12.62
CA LEU A 196 15.17 -2.36 -12.44
C LEU A 196 16.60 -2.87 -12.59
N LEU A 197 16.94 -3.97 -11.91
CA LEU A 197 18.27 -4.56 -11.90
C LEU A 197 18.70 -4.99 -13.30
N ASN A 198 17.82 -5.66 -14.06
CA ASN A 198 18.10 -6.16 -15.38
C ASN A 198 18.26 -5.03 -16.41
N VAL A 199 17.50 -3.92 -16.31
CA VAL A 199 17.75 -2.75 -17.17
C VAL A 199 19.09 -2.10 -16.81
N CYS A 200 19.42 -1.98 -15.53
CA CYS A 200 20.73 -1.47 -15.13
C CYS A 200 21.86 -2.35 -15.67
N LYS A 201 21.74 -3.67 -15.57
CA LYS A 201 22.68 -4.65 -16.13
C LYS A 201 22.77 -4.55 -17.64
N LEU A 202 21.62 -4.53 -18.34
CA LEU A 202 21.53 -4.38 -19.79
C LEU A 202 22.32 -3.13 -20.27
N PHE A 203 22.09 -1.99 -19.63
CA PHE A 203 22.77 -0.73 -20.00
C PHE A 203 24.27 -0.72 -19.67
N CYS A 204 24.72 -1.48 -18.66
CA CYS A 204 26.13 -1.62 -18.35
C CYS A 204 26.86 -2.57 -19.30
N GLU A 205 26.21 -3.66 -19.72
CA GLU A 205 26.80 -4.72 -20.53
C GLU A 205 26.67 -4.45 -22.05
N HIS A 206 25.57 -3.80 -22.48
CA HIS A 206 25.24 -3.55 -23.90
C HIS A 206 25.21 -2.05 -24.20
N LYS A 207 26.39 -1.49 -24.49
CA LYS A 207 26.54 -0.03 -24.72
C LYS A 207 25.76 0.48 -25.92
N GLU A 208 25.64 -0.31 -26.98
CA GLU A 208 24.85 0.00 -28.17
C GLU A 208 23.35 0.16 -27.85
N ILE A 209 22.81 -0.68 -27.00
CA ILE A 209 21.42 -0.57 -26.51
C ILE A 209 21.26 0.72 -25.69
N LEU A 210 22.16 0.96 -24.73
CA LEU A 210 22.14 2.20 -23.95
C LEU A 210 22.19 3.43 -24.84
N GLU A 211 23.06 3.46 -25.87
CA GLU A 211 23.19 4.58 -26.77
C GLU A 211 21.90 4.85 -27.57
N ASN A 212 21.17 3.81 -27.99
CA ASN A 212 19.87 3.96 -28.63
C ASN A 212 18.86 4.69 -27.73
N TYR A 213 18.77 4.33 -26.46
CA TYR A 213 17.89 4.99 -25.49
C TYR A 213 18.36 6.40 -25.11
N GLN A 214 19.67 6.66 -25.07
CA GLN A 214 20.23 8.01 -24.88
C GLN A 214 19.93 8.93 -26.09
N ASN A 215 19.92 8.41 -27.29
CA ASN A 215 19.54 9.14 -28.50
C ASN A 215 18.03 9.38 -28.57
N LEU A 216 17.22 8.44 -28.05
CA LEU A 216 15.77 8.57 -27.96
C LEU A 216 15.40 9.60 -26.89
N TYR A 217 15.86 9.43 -25.64
CA TYR A 217 15.48 10.25 -24.50
C TYR A 217 16.54 11.32 -24.23
N LYS A 218 16.43 12.44 -24.93
CA LYS A 218 17.39 13.56 -24.81
C LYS A 218 17.14 14.44 -23.60
N TYR A 219 15.89 14.47 -23.11
CA TYR A 219 15.45 15.27 -21.96
C TYR A 219 14.75 14.36 -20.96
N ILE A 220 15.36 14.18 -19.80
CA ILE A 220 14.90 13.27 -18.75
C ILE A 220 14.37 14.10 -17.58
N HIS A 221 13.15 13.82 -17.16
CA HIS A 221 12.49 14.46 -16.03
C HIS A 221 12.13 13.40 -15.01
N VAL A 222 12.43 13.66 -13.73
CA VAL A 222 12.07 12.75 -12.63
C VAL A 222 11.31 13.53 -11.57
N ASP A 223 10.08 13.14 -11.29
CA ASP A 223 9.27 13.66 -10.17
C ASP A 223 9.46 12.80 -8.91
N GLU A 224 9.25 13.39 -7.74
CA GLU A 224 9.43 12.74 -6.43
C GLU A 224 10.82 12.06 -6.28
N TYR A 225 11.88 12.75 -6.71
CA TYR A 225 13.22 12.18 -6.80
C TYR A 225 13.79 11.68 -5.47
N GLN A 226 13.32 12.22 -4.33
CA GLN A 226 13.69 11.78 -2.98
C GLN A 226 13.25 10.34 -2.66
N ASP A 227 12.33 9.77 -3.43
CA ASP A 227 11.84 8.40 -3.22
C ASP A 227 12.59 7.37 -4.09
N THR A 228 13.60 7.80 -4.84
CA THR A 228 14.37 6.91 -5.69
C THR A 228 15.38 6.06 -4.90
N ASN A 229 15.51 4.79 -5.30
CA ASN A 229 16.55 3.90 -4.80
C ASN A 229 17.86 4.05 -5.63
N LYS A 230 18.92 3.36 -5.19
CA LYS A 230 20.24 3.43 -5.86
C LYS A 230 20.20 2.98 -7.31
N ILE A 231 19.42 1.95 -7.64
CA ILE A 231 19.32 1.44 -9.02
C ILE A 231 18.55 2.41 -9.91
N GLN A 232 17.45 2.97 -9.44
CA GLN A 232 16.69 3.98 -10.15
C GLN A 232 17.53 5.22 -10.42
N HIS A 233 18.28 5.70 -9.42
CA HIS A 233 19.26 6.76 -9.59
C HIS A 233 20.29 6.39 -10.68
N LYS A 234 20.83 5.16 -10.65
CA LYS A 234 21.81 4.67 -11.63
C LYS A 234 21.25 4.63 -13.05
N ILE A 235 20.00 4.21 -13.22
CA ILE A 235 19.32 4.22 -14.54
C ILE A 235 19.21 5.64 -15.08
N VAL A 236 18.81 6.61 -14.23
CA VAL A 236 18.76 8.04 -14.64
C VAL A 236 20.13 8.56 -15.03
N GLU A 237 21.19 8.22 -14.27
CA GLU A 237 22.56 8.58 -14.61
C GLU A 237 22.99 8.02 -15.98
N LEU A 238 22.75 6.73 -16.20
CA LEU A 238 23.12 6.05 -17.45
C LEU A 238 22.40 6.68 -18.65
N LEU A 239 21.10 6.86 -18.56
CA LEU A 239 20.31 7.48 -19.64
C LEU A 239 20.73 8.93 -19.91
N GLY A 240 21.00 9.70 -18.87
CA GLY A 240 21.35 11.12 -18.98
C GLY A 240 22.81 11.41 -19.28
N ALA A 241 23.70 10.40 -19.31
CA ALA A 241 25.14 10.60 -19.40
C ALA A 241 25.57 11.27 -20.70
N LYS A 242 24.92 10.98 -21.84
CA LYS A 242 25.28 11.52 -23.16
C LYS A 242 24.83 12.97 -23.34
N ASN A 243 23.61 13.30 -22.99
CA ASN A 243 22.96 14.57 -23.28
C ASN A 243 23.05 15.59 -22.12
N GLY A 244 23.21 15.15 -20.89
CA GLY A 244 23.30 16.00 -19.72
C GLY A 244 21.99 16.71 -19.33
N ASN A 245 20.90 16.56 -20.07
CA ASN A 245 19.63 17.26 -19.82
C ASN A 245 18.75 16.47 -18.85
N ILE A 246 19.03 16.63 -17.56
CA ILE A 246 18.35 15.95 -16.47
C ILE A 246 17.66 17.01 -15.59
N PHE A 247 16.35 16.85 -15.39
CA PHE A 247 15.52 17.70 -14.54
C PHE A 247 14.91 16.89 -13.40
N LEU A 248 15.38 17.13 -12.21
CA LEU A 248 14.94 16.43 -10.99
C LEU A 248 14.08 17.35 -10.16
N VAL A 249 12.93 16.86 -9.71
CA VAL A 249 12.05 17.56 -8.80
C VAL A 249 11.82 16.67 -7.58
N GLY A 250 11.96 17.23 -6.40
CA GLY A 250 11.75 16.48 -5.17
C GLY A 250 11.68 17.35 -3.92
N ASP A 251 11.30 16.70 -2.84
CA ASP A 251 11.27 17.25 -1.49
C ASP A 251 11.85 16.23 -0.52
N GLU A 252 13.08 16.42 -0.09
CA GLU A 252 13.72 15.52 0.86
C GLU A 252 12.95 15.42 2.19
N ASP A 253 12.19 16.46 2.56
CA ASP A 253 11.33 16.47 3.74
C ASP A 253 10.09 15.55 3.57
N GLN A 254 9.83 15.04 2.36
CA GLN A 254 8.78 14.06 2.05
C GLN A 254 9.34 12.65 1.70
N GLY A 255 10.63 12.40 1.94
CA GLY A 255 11.24 11.07 1.77
C GLY A 255 10.81 10.12 2.89
N ILE A 256 9.86 9.22 2.61
CA ILE A 256 9.22 8.33 3.59
C ILE A 256 9.19 6.86 3.13
N TYR A 257 10.06 6.47 2.21
CA TYR A 257 10.10 5.13 1.64
C TYR A 257 11.47 4.43 1.78
N SER A 258 12.25 4.76 2.83
CA SER A 258 13.53 4.09 3.09
C SER A 258 13.34 2.58 3.27
N TRP A 259 12.24 2.17 3.90
CA TRP A 259 11.87 0.76 4.07
C TRP A 259 11.60 0.02 2.74
N ARG A 260 11.37 0.77 1.62
CA ARG A 260 11.34 0.25 0.24
C ARG A 260 12.67 0.42 -0.49
N GLY A 261 13.73 0.78 0.23
CA GLY A 261 15.06 0.99 -0.34
C GLY A 261 15.29 2.36 -0.97
N ALA A 262 14.36 3.33 -0.81
CA ALA A 262 14.61 4.71 -1.20
C ALA A 262 15.81 5.27 -0.44
N ASP A 263 16.66 6.01 -1.14
CA ASP A 263 17.87 6.59 -0.56
C ASP A 263 17.85 8.12 -0.73
N ILE A 264 17.53 8.79 0.35
CA ILE A 264 17.45 10.26 0.39
C ILE A 264 18.78 10.93 0.03
N SER A 265 19.91 10.23 0.16
CA SER A 265 21.22 10.75 -0.20
C SER A 265 21.31 11.08 -1.70
N ASN A 266 20.50 10.41 -2.55
CA ASN A 266 20.43 10.69 -3.98
C ASN A 266 20.10 12.16 -4.28
N ILE A 267 19.15 12.76 -3.54
CA ILE A 267 18.77 14.17 -3.73
C ILE A 267 19.70 15.11 -2.96
N LEU A 268 20.12 14.73 -1.74
CA LEU A 268 20.94 15.59 -0.87
C LEU A 268 22.36 15.79 -1.43
N THR A 269 22.95 14.77 -2.05
CA THR A 269 24.33 14.80 -2.55
C THR A 269 24.42 15.10 -4.05
N TYR A 270 23.29 15.28 -4.75
CA TYR A 270 23.28 15.40 -6.21
C TYR A 270 24.14 16.55 -6.71
N THR A 271 24.03 17.76 -6.11
CA THR A 271 24.83 18.92 -6.51
C THR A 271 26.33 18.79 -6.17
N SER A 272 26.66 18.04 -5.13
CA SER A 272 28.05 17.74 -4.80
C SER A 272 28.67 16.76 -5.80
N LYS A 273 27.87 15.79 -6.29
CA LYS A 273 28.28 14.82 -7.30
C LYS A 273 28.35 15.46 -8.71
N TYR A 274 27.46 16.40 -9.00
CA TYR A 274 27.37 17.13 -10.27
C TYR A 274 27.39 18.64 -10.03
N PRO A 275 28.58 19.25 -9.93
CA PRO A 275 28.72 20.68 -9.59
C PRO A 275 28.13 21.64 -10.63
N ASP A 276 27.92 21.18 -11.86
CA ASP A 276 27.29 21.92 -12.97
C ASP A 276 25.75 22.03 -12.81
N THR A 277 25.17 21.38 -11.80
CA THR A 277 23.74 21.36 -11.57
C THR A 277 23.21 22.74 -11.11
N LYS A 278 22.22 23.27 -11.83
CA LYS A 278 21.49 24.47 -11.41
C LYS A 278 20.42 24.08 -10.39
N MET A 279 20.56 24.54 -9.16
CA MET A 279 19.63 24.27 -8.07
C MET A 279 18.65 25.43 -7.88
N PHE A 280 17.35 25.10 -7.78
CA PHE A 280 16.28 26.04 -7.50
C PHE A 280 15.49 25.56 -6.28
N LYS A 281 14.98 26.52 -5.46
CA LYS A 281 14.09 26.24 -4.32
C LYS A 281 12.71 26.82 -4.62
N LEU A 282 11.65 26.05 -4.28
CA LEU A 282 10.28 26.50 -4.32
C LEU A 282 9.72 26.44 -2.89
N GLU A 283 9.45 27.61 -2.28
CA GLU A 283 9.05 27.73 -0.88
C GLU A 283 7.63 28.28 -0.71
N ARG A 284 7.08 28.97 -1.74
CA ARG A 284 5.71 29.48 -1.70
C ARG A 284 4.70 28.35 -1.87
N ASN A 285 3.92 28.10 -0.82
CA ASN A 285 2.87 27.08 -0.79
C ASN A 285 1.53 27.68 -1.20
N TYR A 286 0.77 26.94 -2.03
CA TYR A 286 -0.56 27.31 -2.55
C TYR A 286 -1.68 26.41 -2.03
N ARG A 287 -1.37 25.51 -1.09
CA ARG A 287 -2.31 24.48 -0.60
C ARG A 287 -2.90 24.86 0.75
N SER A 288 -2.06 25.15 1.71
CA SER A 288 -2.38 25.17 3.14
C SER A 288 -2.40 26.58 3.71
N THR A 289 -3.17 26.77 4.78
CA THR A 289 -3.17 28.01 5.57
C THR A 289 -1.82 28.22 6.28
N SER A 290 -1.52 29.48 6.67
CA SER A 290 -0.24 29.77 7.32
C SER A 290 -0.09 29.09 8.68
N SER A 291 -1.17 28.81 9.43
CA SER A 291 -1.13 28.07 10.69
C SER A 291 -0.65 26.63 10.49
N ILE A 292 -1.14 25.94 9.44
CA ILE A 292 -0.69 24.58 9.08
C ILE A 292 0.77 24.60 8.67
N LEU A 293 1.22 25.58 7.88
CA LEU A 293 2.62 25.67 7.45
C LEU A 293 3.58 25.95 8.60
N LYS A 294 3.17 26.77 9.57
CA LYS A 294 3.95 26.98 10.80
C LYS A 294 4.17 25.67 11.56
N ALA A 295 3.12 24.85 11.68
CA ALA A 295 3.23 23.53 12.29
C ALA A 295 4.16 22.61 11.47
N ALA A 296 4.02 22.58 10.13
CA ALA A 296 4.86 21.78 9.24
C ALA A 296 6.33 22.20 9.31
N ASN A 297 6.64 23.49 9.21
CA ASN A 297 8.00 24.02 9.32
C ASN A 297 8.61 23.69 10.69
N ARG A 298 7.82 23.80 11.76
CA ARG A 298 8.29 23.53 13.12
C ARG A 298 8.66 22.07 13.30
N ILE A 299 7.78 21.13 12.95
CA ILE A 299 8.07 19.71 13.12
C ILE A 299 9.31 19.29 12.31
N ILE A 300 9.43 19.71 11.07
CA ILE A 300 10.54 19.29 10.22
C ILE A 300 11.87 19.96 10.56
N SER A 301 11.85 21.09 11.29
CA SER A 301 13.08 21.78 11.71
C SER A 301 13.93 20.99 12.70
N TYR A 302 13.36 19.97 13.37
CA TYR A 302 14.09 19.08 14.26
C TYR A 302 14.97 18.05 13.51
N ASN A 303 14.73 17.85 12.20
CA ASN A 303 15.59 16.98 11.37
C ASN A 303 16.89 17.73 11.03
N LYS A 304 18.02 17.02 11.14
CA LYS A 304 19.36 17.54 10.86
C LYS A 304 19.79 17.32 9.41
N ILE A 305 19.39 16.17 8.83
CA ILE A 305 19.80 15.76 7.47
C ILE A 305 18.76 16.28 6.47
N ARG A 306 18.89 17.58 6.09
CA ARG A 306 18.00 18.25 5.13
C ARG A 306 18.61 19.51 4.53
N ASN A 307 18.13 19.92 3.35
CA ASN A 307 18.34 21.26 2.84
C ASN A 307 17.37 22.23 3.52
N GLN A 308 17.88 23.32 4.06
CA GLN A 308 17.01 24.29 4.75
C GLN A 308 16.03 24.91 3.74
N LYS A 309 14.75 24.73 4.02
CA LYS A 309 13.60 25.35 3.33
C LYS A 309 12.62 25.86 4.39
N ASN A 310 11.92 26.94 4.10
CA ASN A 310 10.88 27.50 4.96
C ASN A 310 9.63 27.78 4.13
N LEU A 311 8.61 26.94 4.27
CA LEU A 311 7.37 27.12 3.53
C LEU A 311 6.61 28.36 4.03
N TRP A 312 6.16 29.17 3.10
CA TRP A 312 5.33 30.34 3.36
C TRP A 312 4.15 30.40 2.39
N THR A 313 3.12 31.17 2.75
CA THR A 313 1.92 31.33 1.92
C THR A 313 1.32 32.72 2.11
N ASP A 314 0.62 33.19 1.09
CA ASP A 314 -0.24 34.37 1.16
C ASP A 314 -1.67 34.04 1.63
N VAL A 315 -1.99 32.76 1.82
CA VAL A 315 -3.29 32.35 2.36
C VAL A 315 -3.37 32.75 3.83
N ASP A 316 -4.52 33.31 4.22
CA ASP A 316 -4.80 33.71 5.59
C ASP A 316 -4.44 32.63 6.62
N ALA A 317 -4.29 33.06 7.88
CA ALA A 317 -3.92 32.18 8.97
C ALA A 317 -4.84 30.93 9.08
N GLY A 318 -6.12 31.09 8.75
CA GLY A 318 -7.11 30.04 8.90
C GLY A 318 -7.35 29.69 10.38
N GLU A 319 -7.93 28.50 10.60
CA GLU A 319 -8.10 27.96 11.95
C GLU A 319 -6.73 27.59 12.56
N CYS A 320 -6.60 27.71 13.87
CA CYS A 320 -5.45 27.20 14.60
C CYS A 320 -5.39 25.67 14.44
N VAL A 321 -4.19 25.11 14.40
CA VAL A 321 -4.01 23.68 14.50
C VAL A 321 -4.42 23.22 15.90
N SER A 322 -5.36 22.28 15.98
CA SER A 322 -5.90 21.80 17.25
C SER A 322 -5.25 20.48 17.66
N ILE A 323 -4.85 20.37 18.92
CA ILE A 323 -4.35 19.13 19.52
C ILE A 323 -5.30 18.74 20.62
N PHE A 324 -5.80 17.51 20.57
CA PHE A 324 -6.69 16.93 21.56
C PHE A 324 -6.07 15.69 22.23
N GLU A 325 -6.14 15.64 23.56
CA GLU A 325 -5.81 14.46 24.34
C GLU A 325 -7.10 13.86 24.91
N TYR A 326 -7.36 12.57 24.64
CA TYR A 326 -8.52 11.82 25.08
C TYR A 326 -8.14 10.83 26.16
N ASP A 327 -9.11 10.43 27.01
CA ASP A 327 -8.86 9.42 28.04
C ASP A 327 -8.65 8.03 27.42
N ASN A 328 -9.36 7.70 26.34
CA ASN A 328 -9.21 6.44 25.63
C ASN A 328 -9.41 6.55 24.11
N ASP A 329 -9.04 5.49 23.37
CA ASP A 329 -9.10 5.40 21.93
C ASP A 329 -10.52 5.39 21.35
N ARG A 330 -11.51 4.91 22.10
CA ARG A 330 -12.93 4.90 21.68
C ARG A 330 -13.50 6.32 21.70
N GLU A 331 -13.18 7.09 22.71
CA GLU A 331 -13.58 8.50 22.82
C GLU A 331 -12.95 9.33 21.70
N GLU A 332 -11.65 9.10 21.41
CA GLU A 332 -10.98 9.74 20.29
C GLU A 332 -11.74 9.48 18.97
N ALA A 333 -12.00 8.22 18.64
CA ALA A 333 -12.68 7.86 17.41
C ALA A 333 -14.12 8.39 17.35
N SER A 334 -14.87 8.28 18.45
CA SER A 334 -16.26 8.74 18.54
C SER A 334 -16.38 10.26 18.39
N ASP A 335 -15.50 11.04 19.03
CA ASP A 335 -15.55 12.50 18.94
C ASP A 335 -15.15 12.98 17.52
N ILE A 336 -14.11 12.40 16.90
CA ILE A 336 -13.71 12.74 15.53
C ILE A 336 -14.88 12.52 14.56
N ILE A 337 -15.53 11.35 14.59
CA ILE A 337 -16.66 11.05 13.72
C ILE A 337 -17.84 11.98 14.01
N SER A 338 -18.12 12.27 15.28
CA SER A 338 -19.17 13.22 15.68
C SER A 338 -18.89 14.65 15.18
N GLN A 339 -17.63 15.09 15.19
CA GLN A 339 -17.23 16.39 14.64
C GLN A 339 -17.49 16.44 13.13
N ILE A 340 -17.10 15.40 12.39
CA ILE A 340 -17.36 15.28 10.93
C ILE A 340 -18.86 15.34 10.67
N CYS A 341 -19.66 14.52 11.36
CA CYS A 341 -21.11 14.51 11.23
C CYS A 341 -21.74 15.90 11.47
N ARG A 342 -21.26 16.64 12.50
CA ARG A 342 -21.77 17.99 12.78
C ARG A 342 -21.45 18.97 11.66
N LYS A 343 -20.26 18.90 11.05
CA LYS A 343 -19.86 19.77 9.93
C LYS A 343 -20.64 19.44 8.66
N VAL A 344 -20.82 18.14 8.36
CA VAL A 344 -21.61 17.69 7.19
C VAL A 344 -23.09 18.09 7.34
N ARG A 345 -23.69 17.96 8.52
CA ARG A 345 -25.06 18.47 8.77
C ARG A 345 -25.21 19.98 8.57
N ARG A 346 -24.10 20.75 8.61
CA ARG A 346 -24.07 22.18 8.30
C ARG A 346 -23.81 22.49 6.83
N GLY A 347 -23.79 21.47 5.96
CA GLY A 347 -23.69 21.62 4.51
C GLY A 347 -22.30 21.34 3.92
N ASP A 348 -21.39 20.72 4.68
CA ASP A 348 -20.12 20.25 4.15
C ASP A 348 -20.26 18.82 3.55
N ASN A 349 -19.27 18.36 2.78
CA ASN A 349 -19.25 17.03 2.15
C ASN A 349 -18.28 16.11 2.87
N TYR A 350 -18.58 14.81 2.95
CA TYR A 350 -17.73 13.81 3.57
C TYR A 350 -16.36 13.68 2.91
N ASN A 351 -16.27 13.84 1.59
CA ASN A 351 -15.02 13.78 0.83
C ASN A 351 -14.00 14.89 1.19
N ASN A 352 -14.42 15.93 1.90
CA ASN A 352 -13.55 16.99 2.41
C ASN A 352 -12.72 16.55 3.63
N TYR A 353 -12.98 15.37 4.19
CA TYR A 353 -12.39 14.90 5.44
C TYR A 353 -11.50 13.69 5.24
N ALA A 354 -10.34 13.71 5.89
CA ALA A 354 -9.45 12.55 5.99
C ALA A 354 -9.05 12.29 7.44
N ILE A 355 -9.08 11.02 7.83
CA ILE A 355 -8.55 10.52 9.09
C ILE A 355 -7.27 9.75 8.76
N LEU A 356 -6.14 10.25 9.23
CA LEU A 356 -4.83 9.71 8.95
C LEU A 356 -4.27 9.04 10.20
N VAL A 357 -3.78 7.83 10.02
CA VAL A 357 -3.16 7.02 11.08
C VAL A 357 -1.82 6.48 10.62
N ARG A 358 -0.99 6.03 11.57
CA ARG A 358 0.34 5.49 11.26
C ARG A 358 0.25 4.04 10.74
N THR A 359 -0.66 3.23 11.27
CA THR A 359 -0.79 1.79 10.93
C THR A 359 -2.22 1.42 10.56
N ASN A 360 -2.38 0.41 9.72
CA ASN A 360 -3.70 -0.12 9.34
C ASN A 360 -4.49 -0.69 10.54
N ALA A 361 -3.80 -1.24 11.55
CA ALA A 361 -4.48 -1.77 12.74
C ALA A 361 -5.31 -0.71 13.48
N THR A 362 -4.88 0.56 13.41
CA THR A 362 -5.56 1.69 14.06
C THR A 362 -6.82 2.13 13.30
N THR A 363 -6.97 1.80 12.01
CA THR A 363 -8.13 2.26 11.20
C THR A 363 -9.44 1.65 11.67
N ARG A 364 -9.41 0.42 12.19
CA ARG A 364 -10.60 -0.35 12.56
C ARG A 364 -11.55 0.41 13.49
N LEU A 365 -11.05 1.10 14.51
CA LEU A 365 -11.88 1.87 15.44
C LEU A 365 -12.68 2.97 14.72
N PHE A 366 -12.05 3.66 13.77
CA PHE A 366 -12.68 4.71 12.97
C PHE A 366 -13.69 4.12 11.98
N GLU A 367 -13.40 2.97 11.39
CA GLU A 367 -14.35 2.24 10.52
C GLU A 367 -15.59 1.82 11.30
N ASP A 368 -15.43 1.24 12.48
CA ASP A 368 -16.54 0.83 13.35
C ASP A 368 -17.38 2.04 13.76
N GLN A 369 -16.77 3.16 14.11
CA GLN A 369 -17.49 4.40 14.42
C GLN A 369 -18.21 5.00 13.21
N CYS A 370 -17.64 4.93 12.01
CA CYS A 370 -18.33 5.32 10.78
C CYS A 370 -19.58 4.45 10.54
N ARG A 371 -19.47 3.13 10.67
CA ARG A 371 -20.61 2.19 10.52
C ARG A 371 -21.71 2.46 11.55
N MET A 372 -21.35 2.64 12.82
CA MET A 372 -22.31 2.92 13.89
C MET A 372 -23.08 4.23 13.65
N ASN A 373 -22.45 5.22 13.05
CA ASN A 373 -23.06 6.53 12.78
C ASN A 373 -23.62 6.67 11.35
N GLY A 374 -23.57 5.62 10.54
CA GLY A 374 -24.04 5.67 9.13
C GLY A 374 -23.22 6.61 8.26
N VAL A 375 -21.95 6.84 8.56
CA VAL A 375 -21.04 7.71 7.82
C VAL A 375 -20.40 6.91 6.69
N PRO A 376 -20.57 7.31 5.42
CA PRO A 376 -19.87 6.68 4.31
C PRO A 376 -18.36 6.92 4.42
N TYR A 377 -17.56 5.88 4.27
CA TYR A 377 -16.11 5.97 4.32
C TYR A 377 -15.45 5.14 3.22
N ARG A 378 -14.23 5.51 2.86
CA ARG A 378 -13.36 4.74 1.96
C ARG A 378 -12.01 4.52 2.62
N MET A 379 -11.43 3.35 2.35
CA MET A 379 -10.10 2.98 2.84
C MET A 379 -9.07 3.19 1.73
N TYR A 380 -8.00 3.94 2.03
CA TYR A 380 -6.82 3.95 1.18
C TYR A 380 -5.72 3.09 1.81
N GLY A 381 -5.21 2.10 1.03
CA GLY A 381 -4.18 1.16 1.50
C GLY A 381 -4.72 -0.09 2.22
N GLY A 382 -6.02 -0.37 2.12
CA GLY A 382 -6.63 -1.65 2.50
C GLY A 382 -6.35 -2.77 1.48
N PHE A 383 -6.99 -3.95 1.63
CA PHE A 383 -6.86 -5.05 0.66
C PHE A 383 -7.26 -4.57 -0.73
N LYS A 384 -6.27 -4.57 -1.61
CA LYS A 384 -6.43 -4.12 -3.00
C LYS A 384 -7.35 -5.06 -3.76
N PHE A 385 -8.16 -4.50 -4.63
CA PHE A 385 -9.03 -5.29 -5.51
C PHE A 385 -8.26 -6.41 -6.22
N TYR A 386 -7.11 -6.10 -6.80
CA TYR A 386 -6.26 -7.07 -7.50
C TYR A 386 -5.51 -8.05 -6.59
N ASP A 387 -5.50 -7.83 -5.26
CA ASP A 387 -4.93 -8.74 -4.26
C ASP A 387 -5.93 -9.77 -3.75
N ARG A 388 -7.20 -9.64 -4.10
CA ARG A 388 -8.25 -10.60 -3.73
C ARG A 388 -7.98 -11.96 -4.36
N LYS A 389 -8.23 -13.02 -3.58
CA LYS A 389 -7.92 -14.39 -3.98
C LYS A 389 -8.50 -14.76 -5.34
N GLU A 390 -9.81 -14.52 -5.52
CA GLU A 390 -10.56 -14.84 -6.74
C GLU A 390 -10.03 -14.11 -7.98
N ILE A 391 -9.57 -12.87 -7.81
CA ILE A 391 -8.96 -12.08 -8.89
C ILE A 391 -7.59 -12.64 -9.27
N LYS A 392 -6.76 -12.98 -8.26
CA LYS A 392 -5.47 -13.65 -8.50
C LYS A 392 -5.62 -15.01 -9.14
N ASP A 393 -6.68 -15.75 -8.83
CA ASP A 393 -6.96 -17.04 -9.45
C ASP A 393 -7.28 -16.88 -10.95
N ILE A 394 -8.09 -15.90 -11.33
CA ILE A 394 -8.37 -15.56 -12.74
C ILE A 394 -7.09 -15.11 -13.46
N HIS A 395 -6.32 -14.20 -12.86
CA HIS A 395 -5.08 -13.70 -13.46
C HIS A 395 -4.02 -14.79 -13.64
N ALA A 396 -4.00 -15.80 -12.78
CA ALA A 396 -3.08 -16.92 -12.94
C ALA A 396 -3.40 -17.76 -14.20
N TYR A 397 -4.68 -17.90 -14.58
CA TYR A 397 -5.05 -18.47 -15.88
C TYR A 397 -4.56 -17.60 -17.04
N VAL A 398 -4.80 -16.29 -16.98
CA VAL A 398 -4.36 -15.35 -18.03
C VAL A 398 -2.83 -15.39 -18.16
N ARG A 399 -2.10 -15.37 -17.06
CA ARG A 399 -0.63 -15.43 -17.06
C ARG A 399 -0.10 -16.71 -17.66
N LEU A 400 -0.73 -17.85 -17.38
CA LEU A 400 -0.32 -19.14 -17.94
C LEU A 400 -0.62 -19.24 -19.44
N ILE A 401 -1.71 -18.63 -19.92
CA ILE A 401 -2.02 -18.49 -21.36
C ILE A 401 -0.92 -17.65 -22.06
N VAL A 402 -0.53 -16.53 -21.48
CA VAL A 402 0.49 -15.63 -22.04
C VAL A 402 1.90 -16.24 -21.94
N ASN A 403 2.21 -16.85 -20.80
CA ASN A 403 3.52 -17.47 -20.56
C ASN A 403 3.37 -18.90 -20.02
N PRO A 404 3.42 -19.92 -20.87
CA PRO A 404 3.34 -21.34 -20.46
C PRO A 404 4.48 -21.81 -19.54
N ARG A 405 5.51 -20.99 -19.33
CA ARG A 405 6.61 -21.28 -18.39
C ARG A 405 6.37 -20.77 -16.99
N ASP A 406 5.26 -20.06 -16.73
CA ASP A 406 4.92 -19.57 -15.41
C ASP A 406 4.48 -20.70 -14.46
N ASN A 407 5.46 -21.32 -13.81
CA ASN A 407 5.26 -22.42 -12.86
C ASN A 407 4.44 -22.03 -11.63
N ALA A 408 4.53 -20.75 -11.18
CA ALA A 408 3.76 -20.27 -10.03
C ALA A 408 2.26 -20.21 -10.37
N SER A 409 1.92 -19.63 -11.53
CA SER A 409 0.55 -19.61 -12.03
C SER A 409 0.01 -21.03 -12.28
N PHE A 410 0.81 -21.92 -12.85
CA PHE A 410 0.45 -23.32 -13.03
C PHE A 410 0.06 -23.98 -11.70
N GLN A 411 0.91 -23.90 -10.68
CA GLN A 411 0.66 -24.51 -9.38
C GLN A 411 -0.57 -23.94 -8.69
N ARG A 412 -0.84 -22.65 -8.87
CA ARG A 412 -2.01 -21.98 -8.31
C ARG A 412 -3.31 -22.53 -8.85
N ILE A 413 -3.38 -22.81 -10.16
CA ILE A 413 -4.64 -23.09 -10.85
C ILE A 413 -4.83 -24.56 -11.25
N VAL A 414 -3.80 -25.38 -11.21
CA VAL A 414 -3.86 -26.78 -11.68
C VAL A 414 -4.98 -27.60 -11.01
N ASN A 415 -5.24 -27.34 -9.72
CA ASN A 415 -6.35 -27.94 -8.97
C ASN A 415 -7.39 -26.92 -8.48
N TYR A 416 -7.47 -25.76 -9.10
CA TYR A 416 -8.51 -24.76 -8.79
C TYR A 416 -9.25 -24.35 -10.08
N PRO A 417 -10.56 -24.61 -10.16
CA PRO A 417 -11.43 -25.40 -9.25
C PRO A 417 -10.95 -26.85 -9.06
N ALA A 418 -11.40 -27.49 -7.96
CA ALA A 418 -10.95 -28.82 -7.62
C ALA A 418 -11.17 -29.84 -8.77
N ARG A 419 -10.07 -30.47 -9.23
CA ARG A 419 -10.05 -31.43 -10.35
C ARG A 419 -9.56 -32.83 -9.92
N GLY A 420 -9.43 -33.04 -8.61
CA GLY A 420 -8.88 -34.32 -8.08
C GLY A 420 -7.36 -34.47 -8.24
N ILE A 421 -6.66 -33.38 -8.55
CA ILE A 421 -5.20 -33.34 -8.67
C ILE A 421 -4.63 -33.05 -7.27
N GLY A 422 -4.14 -34.07 -6.59
CA GLY A 422 -3.55 -33.96 -5.26
C GLY A 422 -2.09 -33.52 -5.29
N ASP A 423 -1.59 -33.01 -4.13
CA ASP A 423 -0.21 -32.54 -3.97
C ASP A 423 0.85 -33.56 -4.40
N LYS A 424 0.58 -34.86 -4.21
CA LYS A 424 1.47 -35.94 -4.66
C LYS A 424 1.67 -35.94 -6.18
N SER A 425 0.60 -35.74 -6.96
CA SER A 425 0.69 -35.69 -8.42
C SER A 425 1.46 -34.46 -8.90
N VAL A 426 1.25 -33.32 -8.23
CA VAL A 426 2.00 -32.08 -8.51
C VAL A 426 3.48 -32.25 -8.15
N SER A 427 3.80 -32.90 -7.03
CA SER A 427 5.20 -33.19 -6.65
C SER A 427 5.90 -34.13 -7.63
N GLU A 428 5.23 -35.21 -8.08
CA GLU A 428 5.75 -36.12 -9.12
C GLU A 428 6.02 -35.36 -10.44
N LEU A 429 5.15 -34.39 -10.80
CA LEU A 429 5.34 -33.58 -11.99
C LEU A 429 6.50 -32.58 -11.83
N ILE A 430 6.68 -32.00 -10.65
CA ILE A 430 7.81 -31.09 -10.35
C ILE A 430 9.14 -31.85 -10.47
N GLU A 431 9.24 -33.04 -9.91
CA GLU A 431 10.43 -33.89 -10.05
C GLU A 431 10.74 -34.18 -11.53
N PHE A 432 9.75 -34.59 -12.31
CA PHE A 432 9.91 -34.83 -13.73
C PHE A 432 10.34 -33.59 -14.51
N ALA A 433 9.73 -32.42 -14.20
CA ALA A 433 10.07 -31.17 -14.84
C ALA A 433 11.53 -30.73 -14.54
N ASN A 434 11.96 -30.90 -13.29
CA ASN A 434 13.33 -30.60 -12.88
C ASN A 434 14.37 -31.54 -13.57
N ASP A 435 14.08 -32.81 -13.65
CA ASP A 435 14.96 -33.82 -14.33
C ASP A 435 15.15 -33.49 -15.82
N LYS A 436 14.15 -32.91 -16.45
CA LYS A 436 14.14 -32.56 -17.89
C LYS A 436 14.48 -31.09 -18.15
N GLU A 437 14.63 -30.26 -17.14
CA GLU A 437 14.86 -28.82 -17.23
C GLU A 437 13.79 -28.09 -18.08
N ILE A 438 12.50 -28.46 -17.90
CA ILE A 438 11.35 -27.92 -18.62
C ILE A 438 10.33 -27.32 -17.64
N SER A 439 9.37 -26.52 -18.16
CA SER A 439 8.28 -25.99 -17.34
C SER A 439 7.29 -27.07 -16.90
N LEU A 440 6.52 -26.79 -15.84
CA LEU A 440 5.46 -27.72 -15.38
C LEU A 440 4.38 -27.94 -16.44
N TYR A 441 4.09 -26.92 -17.25
CA TYR A 441 3.15 -27.02 -18.36
C TYR A 441 3.66 -27.95 -19.48
N GLU A 442 4.93 -27.84 -19.84
CA GLU A 442 5.58 -28.75 -20.79
C GLU A 442 5.68 -30.15 -20.21
N ALA A 443 6.09 -30.29 -18.95
CA ALA A 443 6.21 -31.54 -18.24
C ALA A 443 4.89 -32.31 -18.19
N MET A 444 3.78 -31.61 -17.96
CA MET A 444 2.43 -32.20 -17.94
C MET A 444 2.07 -32.91 -19.27
N ASN A 445 2.54 -32.35 -20.38
CA ASN A 445 2.28 -32.93 -21.71
C ASN A 445 3.27 -34.03 -22.12
N LEU A 446 4.46 -34.06 -21.49
CA LEU A 446 5.56 -34.98 -21.86
C LEU A 446 5.75 -36.12 -20.85
N CYS A 447 5.13 -36.09 -19.67
CA CYS A 447 5.25 -37.15 -18.67
C CYS A 447 4.58 -38.45 -19.11
N ASP A 448 4.82 -39.52 -18.36
CA ASP A 448 4.24 -40.84 -18.66
C ASP A 448 2.70 -40.80 -18.67
N ALA A 449 2.09 -41.73 -19.40
CA ALA A 449 0.65 -41.79 -19.64
C ALA A 449 -0.18 -41.87 -18.33
N LYS A 450 0.37 -42.45 -17.26
CA LYS A 450 -0.32 -42.59 -15.97
C LYS A 450 -0.35 -41.27 -15.21
N LEU A 451 0.74 -40.50 -15.24
CA LEU A 451 0.82 -39.17 -14.62
C LEU A 451 0.03 -38.19 -15.46
N ASN A 452 0.19 -38.17 -16.77
CA ASN A 452 -0.55 -37.31 -17.71
C ASN A 452 -2.07 -37.46 -17.56
N ALA A 453 -2.58 -38.70 -17.43
CA ALA A 453 -4.01 -38.96 -17.25
C ALA A 453 -4.63 -38.24 -16.02
N ARG A 454 -3.83 -37.95 -14.99
CA ARG A 454 -4.30 -37.22 -13.81
C ARG A 454 -4.53 -35.75 -14.12
N PHE A 455 -3.84 -35.19 -15.11
CA PHE A 455 -3.96 -33.79 -15.53
C PHE A 455 -4.90 -33.59 -16.73
N LYS A 456 -5.47 -34.64 -17.29
CA LYS A 456 -6.27 -34.64 -18.54
C LYS A 456 -7.31 -33.50 -18.56
N ASN A 457 -8.11 -33.37 -17.51
CA ASN A 457 -9.13 -32.31 -17.43
C ASN A 457 -8.50 -30.91 -17.47
N PHE A 458 -7.37 -30.70 -16.80
CA PHE A 458 -6.67 -29.41 -16.83
C PHE A 458 -6.05 -29.14 -18.21
N ILE A 459 -5.52 -30.16 -18.87
CA ILE A 459 -4.99 -30.07 -20.24
C ILE A 459 -6.10 -29.59 -21.19
N GLU A 460 -7.28 -30.24 -21.14
CA GLU A 460 -8.44 -29.91 -21.99
C GLU A 460 -8.90 -28.45 -21.74
N VAL A 461 -8.95 -28.01 -20.47
CA VAL A 461 -9.29 -26.65 -20.12
C VAL A 461 -8.28 -25.67 -20.71
N MET A 462 -6.99 -25.90 -20.53
CA MET A 462 -5.96 -24.98 -21.03
C MET A 462 -5.86 -24.95 -22.55
N GLN A 463 -6.08 -26.08 -23.23
CA GLN A 463 -6.16 -26.11 -24.70
C GLN A 463 -7.29 -25.22 -25.19
N HIS A 464 -8.50 -25.41 -24.65
CA HIS A 464 -9.65 -24.57 -25.01
C HIS A 464 -9.38 -23.08 -24.81
N LEU A 465 -8.84 -22.71 -23.63
CA LEU A 465 -8.58 -21.30 -23.30
C LEU A 465 -7.47 -20.68 -24.18
N ASN A 466 -6.44 -21.45 -24.53
CA ASN A 466 -5.39 -21.00 -25.46
C ASN A 466 -5.95 -20.75 -26.86
N ASP A 467 -6.76 -21.67 -27.38
CA ASP A 467 -7.39 -21.54 -28.69
C ASP A 467 -8.35 -20.32 -28.71
N PHE A 468 -9.13 -20.16 -27.63
CA PHE A 468 -10.04 -19.03 -27.49
C PHE A 468 -9.31 -17.67 -27.44
N ALA A 469 -8.22 -17.58 -26.67
CA ALA A 469 -7.45 -16.36 -26.49
C ALA A 469 -6.79 -15.82 -27.78
N THR A 470 -6.62 -16.65 -28.80
CA THR A 470 -5.98 -16.25 -30.07
C THR A 470 -6.79 -15.21 -30.85
N ASN A 471 -8.10 -15.20 -30.71
CA ASN A 471 -8.99 -14.37 -31.55
C ASN A 471 -9.98 -13.50 -30.75
N HIS A 472 -9.82 -13.44 -29.42
CA HIS A 472 -10.75 -12.74 -28.54
C HIS A 472 -10.04 -11.67 -27.70
N LYS A 473 -10.80 -10.66 -27.29
CA LYS A 473 -10.32 -9.57 -26.45
C LYS A 473 -10.08 -10.02 -25.03
N PRO A 474 -9.22 -9.32 -24.25
CA PRO A 474 -8.94 -9.65 -22.85
C PRO A 474 -10.18 -9.85 -21.99
N SER A 475 -11.21 -8.99 -22.12
CA SER A 475 -12.46 -9.10 -21.36
C SER A 475 -13.22 -10.40 -21.68
N GLU A 476 -13.28 -10.79 -22.95
CA GLU A 476 -13.92 -12.02 -23.40
C GLU A 476 -13.16 -13.26 -22.91
N VAL A 477 -11.83 -13.22 -22.93
CA VAL A 477 -10.97 -14.31 -22.41
C VAL A 477 -11.16 -14.47 -20.90
N VAL A 478 -11.21 -13.40 -20.13
CA VAL A 478 -11.46 -13.46 -18.68
C VAL A 478 -12.86 -13.97 -18.37
N GLU A 479 -13.86 -13.55 -19.15
CA GLU A 479 -15.24 -14.07 -19.02
C GLU A 479 -15.31 -15.58 -19.35
N GLU A 480 -14.59 -16.04 -20.38
CA GLU A 480 -14.51 -17.44 -20.75
C GLU A 480 -13.79 -18.27 -19.68
N ILE A 481 -12.68 -17.77 -19.11
CA ILE A 481 -12.02 -18.38 -17.96
C ILE A 481 -13.03 -18.57 -16.83
N TYR A 482 -13.77 -17.53 -16.47
CA TYR A 482 -14.74 -17.56 -15.39
C TYR A 482 -15.86 -18.59 -15.60
N LYS A 483 -16.34 -18.75 -16.86
CA LYS A 483 -17.40 -19.69 -17.24
C LYS A 483 -16.90 -21.10 -17.42
N TYR A 484 -15.91 -21.27 -18.30
CA TYR A 484 -15.47 -22.60 -18.78
C TYR A 484 -14.72 -23.41 -17.72
N THR A 485 -13.93 -22.76 -16.87
CA THR A 485 -13.24 -23.45 -15.77
C THR A 485 -14.19 -23.99 -14.71
N GLY A 486 -15.42 -23.48 -14.64
CA GLY A 486 -16.41 -23.80 -13.62
C GLY A 486 -16.34 -22.94 -12.36
N ILE A 487 -15.48 -21.94 -12.29
CA ILE A 487 -15.40 -20.99 -11.15
C ILE A 487 -16.77 -20.34 -10.91
N LYS A 488 -17.43 -19.87 -11.98
CA LYS A 488 -18.77 -19.26 -11.89
C LYS A 488 -19.79 -20.18 -11.23
N ARG A 489 -19.75 -21.48 -11.55
CA ARG A 489 -20.67 -22.47 -10.98
C ARG A 489 -20.42 -22.69 -9.49
N ILE A 490 -19.16 -22.75 -9.08
CA ILE A 490 -18.78 -22.97 -7.67
C ILE A 490 -19.21 -21.77 -6.83
N LEU A 491 -18.92 -20.55 -7.27
CA LEU A 491 -19.27 -19.33 -6.54
C LEU A 491 -20.80 -19.13 -6.45
N LYS A 492 -21.56 -19.50 -7.51
CA LYS A 492 -23.03 -19.44 -7.46
C LYS A 492 -23.69 -20.56 -6.64
N LEU A 493 -23.02 -21.68 -6.43
CA LEU A 493 -23.51 -22.78 -5.57
C LEU A 493 -23.17 -22.55 -4.10
N GLY A 494 -22.16 -21.75 -3.80
CA GLY A 494 -21.83 -21.28 -2.45
C GLY A 494 -22.96 -20.42 -1.90
N LYS A 495 -23.51 -20.81 -0.72
CA LYS A 495 -24.60 -20.07 -0.06
C LYS A 495 -24.07 -19.05 0.95
N ASN A 496 -22.81 -18.67 0.86
CA ASN A 496 -22.14 -17.80 1.82
C ASN A 496 -21.94 -16.42 1.22
N ASP A 497 -22.12 -15.37 2.00
CA ASP A 497 -21.89 -13.96 1.64
C ASP A 497 -20.48 -13.74 1.00
N LYS A 498 -19.49 -14.58 1.35
CA LYS A 498 -18.12 -14.52 0.77
C LYS A 498 -18.08 -14.95 -0.70
N ASP A 499 -18.85 -15.98 -1.09
CA ASP A 499 -18.85 -16.50 -2.46
C ASP A 499 -19.64 -15.57 -3.39
N GLU A 500 -20.70 -14.94 -2.88
CA GLU A 500 -21.45 -13.89 -3.59
C GLU A 500 -20.56 -12.67 -3.86
N SER A 501 -19.84 -12.19 -2.85
CA SER A 501 -18.87 -11.11 -2.97
C SER A 501 -17.71 -11.45 -3.94
N ALA A 502 -17.25 -12.70 -3.98
CA ALA A 502 -16.23 -13.14 -4.93
C ALA A 502 -16.74 -13.14 -6.38
N SER A 503 -18.01 -13.53 -6.60
CA SER A 503 -18.67 -13.45 -7.92
C SER A 503 -18.77 -12.01 -8.41
N GLU A 504 -19.22 -11.10 -7.53
CA GLU A 504 -19.32 -9.66 -7.82
C GLU A 504 -17.95 -9.07 -8.18
N ASN A 505 -16.89 -9.46 -7.45
CA ASN A 505 -15.53 -8.99 -7.72
C ASN A 505 -15.02 -9.42 -9.12
N ILE A 506 -15.35 -10.64 -9.57
CA ILE A 506 -14.95 -11.09 -10.92
C ILE A 506 -15.77 -10.36 -11.99
N GLU A 507 -17.06 -10.12 -11.76
CA GLU A 507 -17.90 -9.36 -12.69
C GLU A 507 -17.46 -7.89 -12.79
N GLU A 508 -16.99 -7.30 -11.68
CA GLU A 508 -16.38 -5.97 -11.66
C GLU A 508 -15.02 -5.95 -12.41
N LEU A 509 -14.22 -7.02 -12.29
CA LEU A 509 -12.98 -7.18 -13.07
C LEU A 509 -13.25 -7.15 -14.58
N ILE A 510 -14.25 -7.91 -15.05
CA ILE A 510 -14.63 -7.94 -16.46
C ILE A 510 -15.05 -6.55 -16.94
N SER A 511 -15.85 -5.85 -16.13
CA SER A 511 -16.27 -4.48 -16.43
C SER A 511 -15.10 -3.51 -16.56
N ALA A 512 -14.12 -3.59 -15.65
CA ALA A 512 -12.92 -2.77 -15.69
C ALA A 512 -12.10 -3.02 -16.97
N ILE A 513 -11.99 -4.28 -17.41
CA ILE A 513 -11.27 -4.61 -18.65
C ILE A 513 -11.98 -4.03 -19.88
N VAL A 514 -13.32 -4.09 -19.92
CA VAL A 514 -14.11 -3.47 -21.01
C VAL A 514 -13.89 -1.95 -21.06
N GLU A 515 -13.75 -1.29 -19.91
CA GLU A 515 -13.40 0.14 -19.86
C GLU A 515 -11.99 0.38 -20.43
N ASP A 516 -11.00 -0.42 -20.05
CA ASP A 516 -9.63 -0.34 -20.59
C ASP A 516 -9.63 -0.56 -22.11
N GLU A 517 -10.36 -1.54 -22.62
CA GLU A 517 -10.53 -1.79 -24.05
C GLU A 517 -11.22 -0.64 -24.80
N SER A 518 -12.08 0.12 -24.12
CA SER A 518 -12.71 1.32 -24.70
C SER A 518 -11.70 2.45 -24.90
N ILE A 519 -10.70 2.53 -24.03
CA ILE A 519 -9.61 3.51 -24.09
C ILE A 519 -8.52 3.06 -25.07
N GLN A 520 -8.22 1.77 -25.08
CA GLN A 520 -7.24 1.14 -25.94
C GLN A 520 -7.86 -0.03 -26.72
N PRO A 521 -8.49 0.23 -27.90
CA PRO A 521 -9.24 -0.80 -28.66
C PRO A 521 -8.41 -2.04 -29.08
N ASP A 522 -7.10 -1.86 -29.24
CA ASP A 522 -6.16 -2.91 -29.64
C ASP A 522 -5.41 -3.51 -28.43
N LEU A 523 -5.96 -3.39 -27.22
CA LEU A 523 -5.38 -3.95 -26.00
C LEU A 523 -5.20 -5.48 -26.13
N THR A 524 -3.97 -5.93 -26.05
CA THR A 524 -3.66 -7.37 -26.07
C THR A 524 -3.71 -7.98 -24.66
N LEU A 525 -3.88 -9.31 -24.57
CA LEU A 525 -3.89 -10.02 -23.30
C LEU A 525 -2.56 -9.88 -22.53
N ASN A 526 -1.43 -9.77 -23.26
CA ASN A 526 -0.13 -9.55 -22.67
C ASN A 526 -0.01 -8.12 -22.06
N GLU A 527 -0.41 -7.09 -22.81
CA GLU A 527 -0.41 -5.72 -22.31
C GLU A 527 -1.34 -5.54 -21.11
N TYR A 528 -2.51 -6.21 -21.13
CA TYR A 528 -3.44 -6.22 -20.02
C TYR A 528 -2.79 -6.77 -18.74
N ILE A 529 -2.19 -7.97 -18.77
CA ILE A 529 -1.60 -8.57 -17.58
C ILE A 529 -0.34 -7.84 -17.11
N GLU A 530 0.41 -7.25 -18.03
CA GLU A 530 1.53 -6.37 -17.71
C GLU A 530 1.06 -5.11 -16.98
N GLY A 531 0.01 -4.47 -17.49
CA GLY A 531 -0.60 -3.29 -16.87
C GLY A 531 -1.02 -3.57 -15.45
N ILE A 532 -1.67 -4.70 -15.17
CA ILE A 532 -2.08 -5.10 -13.83
C ILE A 532 -0.88 -5.34 -12.91
N SER A 533 0.16 -6.02 -13.39
CA SER A 533 1.37 -6.26 -12.61
C SER A 533 2.04 -4.95 -12.16
N LEU A 534 1.85 -3.87 -12.94
CA LEU A 534 2.36 -2.54 -12.65
C LEU A 534 1.36 -1.64 -11.91
N ILE A 535 0.10 -2.06 -11.76
CA ILE A 535 -0.91 -1.32 -10.99
C ILE A 535 -0.61 -1.49 -9.50
N THR A 536 0.14 -0.56 -8.95
CA THR A 536 0.19 -0.36 -7.51
C THR A 536 -1.11 0.32 -7.06
N SER A 537 -2.06 -0.46 -6.57
CA SER A 537 -3.08 -0.10 -5.59
C SER A 537 -3.69 1.30 -5.59
N TYR A 538 -4.51 1.65 -6.50
CA TYR A 538 -5.53 2.70 -6.28
C TYR A 538 -6.65 2.50 -7.29
N SER A 539 -7.65 1.69 -6.95
CA SER A 539 -8.93 1.69 -7.66
C SER A 539 -10.07 1.52 -6.66
N GLU A 540 -10.39 2.61 -5.98
CA GLU A 540 -11.74 2.78 -5.43
C GLU A 540 -12.40 3.89 -6.23
N ARG A 541 -13.71 3.77 -6.48
CA ARG A 541 -14.50 4.79 -7.20
C ARG A 541 -14.32 6.13 -6.48
N ASP A 542 -13.56 7.02 -7.09
CA ASP A 542 -13.28 8.37 -6.57
C ASP A 542 -14.53 9.25 -6.42
N ASP A 543 -15.68 8.82 -6.98
CA ASP A 543 -16.88 9.63 -7.11
C ASP A 543 -17.86 9.57 -5.92
N MET A 544 -17.59 8.73 -4.91
CA MET A 544 -18.48 8.61 -3.75
C MET A 544 -18.17 9.67 -2.70
N ASP A 545 -19.20 10.40 -2.21
CA ASP A 545 -19.03 11.34 -1.09
C ASP A 545 -18.80 10.55 0.22
N ALA A 546 -17.55 10.38 0.60
CA ALA A 546 -17.14 9.51 1.71
C ALA A 546 -15.90 10.05 2.44
N VAL A 547 -15.83 9.83 3.77
CA VAL A 547 -14.65 10.15 4.57
C VAL A 547 -13.51 9.23 4.15
N THR A 548 -12.31 9.79 3.95
CA THR A 548 -11.11 9.01 3.69
C THR A 548 -10.48 8.57 5.00
N ILE A 549 -10.31 7.26 5.20
CA ILE A 549 -9.53 6.69 6.30
C ILE A 549 -8.31 6.00 5.70
N ALA A 550 -7.10 6.40 6.13
CA ALA A 550 -5.89 5.87 5.52
C ALA A 550 -4.67 5.94 6.44
N THR A 551 -3.65 5.17 6.10
CA THR A 551 -2.31 5.43 6.65
C THR A 551 -1.69 6.66 5.99
N VAL A 552 -0.80 7.35 6.71
CA VAL A 552 -0.09 8.53 6.16
C VAL A 552 0.67 8.20 4.88
N HIS A 553 1.28 7.01 4.79
CA HIS A 553 1.95 6.54 3.58
C HIS A 553 1.00 6.43 2.38
N GLY A 554 -0.22 5.96 2.61
CA GLY A 554 -1.23 5.76 1.57
C GLY A 554 -1.74 7.06 0.95
N VAL A 555 -1.64 8.19 1.65
CA VAL A 555 -2.14 9.50 1.18
C VAL A 555 -1.05 10.43 0.67
N LYS A 556 0.19 9.95 0.49
CA LYS A 556 1.22 10.77 -0.16
C LYS A 556 0.77 11.16 -1.57
N GLY A 557 0.87 12.45 -1.90
CA GLY A 557 0.35 12.99 -3.16
C GLY A 557 -1.11 13.47 -3.10
N LEU A 558 -1.91 13.01 -2.14
CA LEU A 558 -3.30 13.49 -1.95
C LEU A 558 -3.34 14.76 -1.08
N GLU A 559 -4.52 15.39 -1.04
CA GLU A 559 -4.77 16.61 -0.26
C GLU A 559 -6.25 16.74 0.09
N PHE A 560 -6.56 17.17 1.31
CA PHE A 560 -7.91 17.23 1.85
C PHE A 560 -8.19 18.60 2.46
N GLN A 561 -9.45 19.02 2.49
CA GLN A 561 -9.82 20.28 3.12
C GLN A 561 -9.54 20.23 4.63
N ASN A 562 -9.94 19.13 5.28
CA ASN A 562 -9.83 18.93 6.71
C ASN A 562 -9.14 17.60 7.02
N VAL A 563 -8.12 17.62 7.86
CA VAL A 563 -7.33 16.42 8.20
C VAL A 563 -7.36 16.21 9.71
N TYR A 564 -7.62 14.97 10.11
CA TYR A 564 -7.47 14.46 11.46
C TYR A 564 -6.30 13.48 11.49
N ILE A 565 -5.25 13.78 12.25
CA ILE A 565 -4.14 12.85 12.48
C ILE A 565 -4.36 12.23 13.84
N ALA A 566 -4.70 10.95 13.87
CA ALA A 566 -5.11 10.24 15.07
C ALA A 566 -4.04 9.27 15.56
N ALA A 567 -4.13 8.89 16.83
CA ALA A 567 -3.24 7.95 17.49
C ALA A 567 -1.77 8.41 17.53
N VAL A 568 -1.56 9.66 17.91
CA VAL A 568 -0.22 10.27 17.97
C VAL A 568 0.39 10.10 19.36
N GLU A 569 0.90 8.88 19.62
CA GLU A 569 1.56 8.48 20.88
C GLU A 569 2.90 7.82 20.62
N GLU A 570 3.78 7.83 21.63
CA GLU A 570 5.05 7.07 21.58
C GLU A 570 4.78 5.58 21.36
N GLY A 571 5.48 4.98 20.39
CA GLY A 571 5.25 3.60 19.97
C GLY A 571 3.98 3.38 19.13
N GLY A 572 3.29 4.48 18.75
CA GLY A 572 2.17 4.52 17.82
C GLY A 572 2.47 5.42 16.62
N PHE A 573 2.80 6.67 16.88
CA PHE A 573 3.34 7.65 15.94
C PHE A 573 4.20 8.66 16.72
N PRO A 574 5.55 8.50 16.76
CA PRO A 574 6.40 7.61 15.95
C PRO A 574 6.41 6.13 16.36
N ILE A 575 6.77 5.28 15.39
CA ILE A 575 7.14 3.87 15.58
C ILE A 575 8.63 3.73 15.30
N GLY A 576 9.29 2.74 15.93
CA GLY A 576 10.67 2.40 15.66
C GLY A 576 11.67 3.00 16.65
N SER A 577 12.94 2.90 16.30
CA SER A 577 14.07 3.35 17.11
C SER A 577 14.37 4.84 16.93
N ASP A 578 15.21 5.40 17.80
CA ASP A 578 15.63 6.80 17.65
C ASP A 578 16.45 7.06 16.37
N ASP A 579 17.04 6.03 15.77
CA ASP A 579 17.76 6.13 14.48
C ASP A 579 16.80 6.38 13.30
N GLU A 580 15.55 5.96 13.40
CA GLU A 580 14.52 6.13 12.37
C GLU A 580 13.66 7.38 12.59
N ILE A 581 13.88 8.10 13.68
CA ILE A 581 13.02 9.22 14.11
C ILE A 581 12.93 10.35 13.07
N GLU A 582 13.97 10.59 12.27
CA GLU A 582 13.94 11.62 11.24
C GLU A 582 12.99 11.26 10.09
N GLU A 583 12.89 9.96 9.75
CA GLU A 583 11.91 9.52 8.75
C GLU A 583 10.49 9.55 9.29
N GLU A 584 10.26 9.11 10.52
CA GLU A 584 8.95 9.24 11.17
C GLU A 584 8.52 10.72 11.29
N ARG A 585 9.48 11.64 11.49
CA ARG A 585 9.19 13.08 11.50
C ARG A 585 8.85 13.61 10.10
N ARG A 586 9.49 13.11 9.03
CA ARG A 586 9.09 13.40 7.64
C ARG A 586 7.69 12.85 7.37
N LEU A 587 7.35 11.69 7.92
CA LEU A 587 6.01 11.12 7.80
C LEU A 587 4.97 12.03 8.49
N MET A 588 5.26 12.57 9.69
CA MET A 588 4.40 13.54 10.35
C MET A 588 4.30 14.85 9.53
N TYR A 589 5.39 15.33 8.97
CA TYR A 589 5.39 16.49 8.06
C TYR A 589 4.51 16.23 6.83
N VAL A 590 4.59 15.02 6.24
CA VAL A 590 3.69 14.62 5.14
C VAL A 590 2.24 14.67 5.60
N ALA A 591 1.90 14.09 6.75
CA ALA A 591 0.54 14.09 7.29
C ALA A 591 -0.02 15.51 7.47
N VAL A 592 0.74 16.40 8.12
CA VAL A 592 0.40 17.81 8.34
C VAL A 592 0.15 18.54 7.03
N THR A 593 1.02 18.33 6.03
CA THR A 593 0.94 19.01 4.72
C THR A 593 -0.14 18.44 3.79
N ARG A 594 -0.91 17.43 4.21
CA ARG A 594 -2.12 16.99 3.47
C ARG A 594 -3.29 17.94 3.70
N ALA A 595 -3.30 18.71 4.78
CA ALA A 595 -4.38 19.61 5.14
C ALA A 595 -4.33 20.93 4.34
N LYS A 596 -5.51 21.39 3.89
CA LYS A 596 -5.71 22.67 3.23
C LYS A 596 -6.20 23.72 4.20
N LYS A 597 -7.33 23.48 4.90
CA LYS A 597 -8.04 24.46 5.74
C LYS A 597 -7.90 24.20 7.23
N SER A 598 -8.11 22.97 7.68
CA SER A 598 -8.05 22.65 9.09
C SER A 598 -7.23 21.39 9.37
N LEU A 599 -6.56 21.38 10.51
CA LEU A 599 -5.77 20.25 10.99
C LEU A 599 -6.06 20.02 12.47
N GLN A 600 -6.44 18.78 12.79
CA GLN A 600 -6.55 18.31 14.16
C GLN A 600 -5.60 17.13 14.37
N ILE A 601 -4.89 17.13 15.48
CA ILE A 601 -4.00 16.04 15.90
C ILE A 601 -4.54 15.51 17.22
N SER A 602 -4.57 14.18 17.39
CA SER A 602 -5.11 13.59 18.60
C SER A 602 -4.27 12.42 19.13
N SER A 603 -4.35 12.25 20.43
CA SER A 603 -3.75 11.16 21.19
C SER A 603 -4.71 10.65 22.25
N ALA A 604 -4.55 9.42 22.69
CA ALA A 604 -5.30 8.82 23.78
C ALA A 604 -4.36 8.31 24.88
N ARG A 605 -4.77 8.48 26.16
CA ARG A 605 -3.99 8.02 27.32
C ARG A 605 -3.99 6.52 27.47
N ILE A 606 -5.08 5.87 27.04
CA ILE A 606 -5.26 4.42 27.12
C ILE A 606 -5.68 3.90 25.74
N ARG A 607 -5.03 2.83 25.30
CA ARG A 607 -5.38 2.10 24.07
C ARG A 607 -5.45 0.60 24.29
N MET A 608 -6.36 -0.03 23.56
CA MET A 608 -6.39 -1.49 23.48
C MET A 608 -5.35 -1.94 22.44
N LYS A 609 -4.29 -2.63 22.88
CA LYS A 609 -3.28 -3.25 22.00
C LYS A 609 -3.14 -4.74 22.34
N TYR A 610 -3.26 -5.59 21.32
CA TYR A 610 -3.13 -7.05 21.46
C TYR A 610 -4.02 -7.66 22.55
N GLY A 611 -5.26 -7.14 22.69
CA GLY A 611 -6.22 -7.61 23.70
C GLY A 611 -5.98 -7.07 25.12
N ASN A 612 -5.00 -6.20 25.33
CA ASN A 612 -4.68 -5.61 26.64
C ASN A 612 -4.79 -4.09 26.59
N LEU A 613 -5.28 -3.50 27.68
CA LEU A 613 -5.26 -2.04 27.88
C LEU A 613 -3.84 -1.59 28.20
N GLN A 614 -3.33 -0.64 27.45
CA GLN A 614 -2.00 -0.07 27.64
C GLN A 614 -2.10 1.45 27.86
N TYR A 615 -1.37 1.95 28.85
CA TYR A 615 -1.16 3.37 29.04
C TYR A 615 -0.16 3.88 28.04
N MET A 616 -0.58 4.88 27.26
CA MET A 616 0.23 5.48 26.22
C MET A 616 0.86 6.77 26.70
N ARG A 617 2.05 7.08 26.21
CA ARG A 617 2.70 8.37 26.41
C ARG A 617 2.44 9.25 25.20
N MET A 618 2.11 10.51 25.44
CA MET A 618 1.99 11.52 24.39
C MET A 618 3.25 11.55 23.51
N SER A 619 3.08 11.55 22.20
CA SER A 619 4.16 11.59 21.21
C SER A 619 5.08 12.78 21.43
N ARG A 620 6.39 12.57 21.23
CA ARG A 620 7.37 13.66 21.14
C ARG A 620 7.00 14.67 20.05
N PHE A 621 6.35 14.25 18.97
CA PHE A 621 5.91 15.12 17.88
C PHE A 621 4.89 16.17 18.35
N ILE A 622 4.00 15.81 19.25
CA ILE A 622 3.07 16.79 19.86
C ILE A 622 3.84 17.87 20.64
N LYS A 623 4.91 17.47 21.36
CA LYS A 623 5.77 18.42 22.09
C LYS A 623 6.54 19.33 21.12
N GLU A 624 7.07 18.75 20.04
CA GLU A 624 7.80 19.48 18.99
C GLU A 624 6.89 20.47 18.22
N LEU A 625 5.60 20.16 18.10
CA LEU A 625 4.61 21.04 17.46
C LEU A 625 4.16 22.20 18.32
N ARG A 626 4.29 22.17 19.66
CA ARG A 626 3.79 23.23 20.56
C ARG A 626 4.36 24.59 20.22
N GLY A 627 3.50 25.63 20.20
CA GLY A 627 3.88 27.05 19.98
C GLY A 627 2.78 27.86 19.30
N ASP A 628 3.12 29.03 18.77
CA ASP A 628 2.16 29.98 18.20
C ASP A 628 1.31 29.35 17.07
N GLY A 629 0.00 29.59 17.15
CA GLY A 629 -0.97 29.08 16.18
C GLY A 629 -1.43 27.64 16.45
N ILE A 630 -1.11 27.06 17.62
CA ILE A 630 -1.52 25.72 18.02
C ILE A 630 -2.29 25.79 19.34
N GLN A 631 -3.51 25.25 19.34
CA GLN A 631 -4.35 25.09 20.53
C GLN A 631 -4.24 23.67 21.04
N HIS A 632 -3.92 23.52 22.31
CA HIS A 632 -3.92 22.24 23.01
C HIS A 632 -5.12 22.17 23.96
N THR A 633 -5.92 21.14 23.86
CA THR A 633 -7.12 20.92 24.69
C THR A 633 -7.10 19.49 25.22
N GLU A 634 -7.14 19.37 26.54
CA GLU A 634 -7.42 18.08 27.19
C GLU A 634 -8.94 17.89 27.23
N LYS A 635 -9.43 16.83 26.66
CA LYS A 635 -10.84 16.43 26.75
C LYS A 635 -10.99 15.37 27.82
N HIS A 636 -11.45 15.78 28.99
CA HIS A 636 -11.96 14.87 30.00
C HIS A 636 -13.46 14.71 29.77
N THR A 637 -13.94 13.52 29.59
CA THR A 637 -15.37 13.27 29.52
C THR A 637 -15.96 13.33 30.91
N ASP A 638 -16.53 14.50 31.27
CA ASP A 638 -17.53 14.56 32.34
C ASP A 638 -18.78 13.81 31.83
N THR A 639 -18.83 12.51 32.15
CA THR A 639 -19.86 11.56 31.69
C THR A 639 -21.24 11.82 32.30
N ARG A 640 -21.56 13.00 32.80
CA ARG A 640 -22.81 13.24 33.54
C ARG A 640 -23.86 14.15 32.92
N GLU A 641 -23.60 14.91 31.86
CA GLU A 641 -24.59 15.91 31.40
C GLU A 641 -25.14 15.82 29.98
N GLU A 642 -24.60 15.01 29.04
CA GLU A 642 -25.08 15.02 27.66
C GLU A 642 -25.99 13.86 27.22
N VAL A 643 -26.19 12.84 28.03
CA VAL A 643 -27.11 11.70 27.69
C VAL A 643 -28.58 12.08 27.83
N SER A 644 -28.91 13.20 28.46
CA SER A 644 -30.33 13.55 28.77
C SER A 644 -31.06 14.38 27.68
N LYS A 645 -30.42 14.78 26.57
CA LYS A 645 -31.03 15.70 25.59
C LYS A 645 -31.17 15.21 24.15
N ILE A 646 -30.84 13.98 23.81
CA ILE A 646 -31.08 13.47 22.46
C ILE A 646 -32.30 12.53 22.45
N LYS A 647 -33.48 13.11 22.28
CA LYS A 647 -34.67 12.36 21.82
C LYS A 647 -34.46 12.02 20.36
N ILE A 648 -34.05 10.79 20.07
CA ILE A 648 -33.97 10.26 18.71
C ILE A 648 -35.38 9.85 18.29
N ASN A 649 -35.91 10.56 17.32
CA ASN A 649 -37.12 10.18 16.59
C ASN A 649 -36.75 9.00 15.65
N MET A 650 -36.94 7.78 16.14
CA MET A 650 -36.77 6.57 15.32
C MET A 650 -38.08 6.29 14.58
N SER A 651 -38.13 6.62 13.29
CA SER A 651 -39.08 5.98 12.37
C SER A 651 -38.55 4.57 12.05
N LYS A 652 -39.31 3.56 12.46
CA LYS A 652 -39.02 2.12 12.43
C LYS A 652 -38.82 1.57 11.01
N PRO A 653 -38.00 0.52 10.86
CA PRO A 653 -38.33 -0.66 10.09
C PRO A 653 -38.72 -1.81 11.03
N ALA A 654 -39.97 -2.21 10.95
CA ALA A 654 -40.61 -3.25 11.75
C ALA A 654 -40.34 -4.62 11.15
N HIS A 655 -39.22 -5.29 11.41
CA HIS A 655 -39.11 -6.75 11.15
C HIS A 655 -37.97 -7.48 11.90
N ILE A 656 -37.19 -6.82 12.76
CA ILE A 656 -36.08 -7.49 13.48
C ILE A 656 -36.34 -7.63 15.00
N LEU A 657 -37.40 -7.07 15.53
CA LEU A 657 -37.68 -7.05 17.00
C LEU A 657 -38.61 -8.14 17.47
N GLN A 658 -39.02 -9.13 16.67
CA GLN A 658 -39.94 -10.18 17.09
C GLN A 658 -39.26 -11.43 17.64
N ASN A 659 -37.96 -11.61 17.47
CA ASN A 659 -37.22 -12.81 17.93
C ASN A 659 -36.40 -12.62 19.22
N ILE A 660 -36.44 -11.44 19.86
CA ILE A 660 -35.67 -11.19 21.09
C ILE A 660 -36.62 -11.10 22.35
N LYS A 661 -37.93 -11.08 22.14
CA LYS A 661 -38.89 -10.91 23.26
C LYS A 661 -39.25 -12.19 24.04
N ASN A 662 -38.73 -13.33 23.64
CA ASN A 662 -39.12 -14.60 24.31
C ASN A 662 -38.08 -15.22 25.25
N THR A 663 -37.00 -14.50 25.62
CA THR A 663 -35.97 -15.10 26.47
C THR A 663 -35.57 -14.30 27.71
N ILE A 664 -36.23 -13.19 28.03
CA ILE A 664 -35.93 -12.47 29.28
C ILE A 664 -37.26 -12.01 29.92
N SER A 665 -37.74 -12.79 30.88
CA SER A 665 -38.74 -12.32 31.85
C SER A 665 -38.02 -11.55 32.97
N PRO A 666 -38.46 -10.36 33.36
CA PRO A 666 -37.85 -9.65 34.48
C PRO A 666 -38.41 -10.22 35.77
N SER A 667 -37.57 -10.87 36.57
CA SER A 667 -37.86 -11.10 37.96
C SER A 667 -37.55 -9.84 38.77
N THR A 668 -38.59 -9.25 39.30
CA THR A 668 -38.58 -8.18 40.31
C THR A 668 -38.00 -8.66 41.63
N SER A 669 -37.09 -7.88 42.18
CA SER A 669 -37.05 -7.37 43.54
C SER A 669 -35.61 -7.18 44.03
N GLY A 670 -35.21 -5.92 44.23
CA GLY A 670 -34.00 -5.60 44.97
C GLY A 670 -34.09 -6.10 46.39
N LYS A 671 -33.26 -7.07 46.76
CA LYS A 671 -32.77 -7.29 48.10
C LYS A 671 -31.31 -6.89 48.09
N ASP A 672 -30.91 -6.06 49.03
CA ASP A 672 -29.51 -5.80 49.32
C ASP A 672 -28.88 -7.13 49.75
N ILE A 673 -28.16 -7.78 48.83
CA ILE A 673 -27.45 -9.03 49.13
C ILE A 673 -26.08 -8.63 49.68
N GLU A 674 -25.81 -8.98 50.92
CA GLU A 674 -24.49 -8.82 51.51
C GLU A 674 -23.63 -10.04 51.15
N TYR A 675 -22.68 -9.85 50.23
CA TYR A 675 -21.74 -10.90 49.86
C TYR A 675 -20.70 -11.11 50.94
N VAL A 676 -20.41 -12.37 51.25
CA VAL A 676 -19.38 -12.77 52.22
C VAL A 676 -18.46 -13.82 51.60
N PRO A 677 -17.19 -13.90 52.03
CA PRO A 677 -16.29 -14.96 51.60
C PRO A 677 -16.87 -16.34 51.80
N ASP A 678 -16.56 -17.30 50.92
CA ASP A 678 -17.10 -18.67 50.86
C ASP A 678 -18.57 -18.79 50.41
N MET A 679 -19.24 -17.71 50.08
CA MET A 679 -20.60 -17.74 49.55
C MET A 679 -20.65 -18.32 48.16
N THR A 680 -21.56 -19.23 47.87
CA THR A 680 -21.77 -19.77 46.54
C THR A 680 -22.68 -18.83 45.75
N VAL A 681 -22.26 -18.46 44.52
CA VAL A 681 -23.03 -17.58 43.63
C VAL A 681 -23.10 -18.20 42.23
N LYS A 682 -24.13 -17.88 41.47
CA LYS A 682 -24.34 -18.40 40.14
C LYS A 682 -24.37 -17.27 39.14
N HIS A 683 -23.56 -17.37 38.07
CA HIS A 683 -23.52 -16.43 36.96
C HIS A 683 -24.02 -17.08 35.68
N ALA A 684 -24.83 -16.37 34.92
CA ALA A 684 -25.46 -16.89 33.67
C ALA A 684 -24.48 -17.46 32.66
N LEU A 685 -23.25 -16.89 32.56
CA LEU A 685 -22.21 -17.29 31.60
C LEU A 685 -21.13 -18.19 32.22
N TYR A 686 -20.82 -18.06 33.52
CA TYR A 686 -19.68 -18.73 34.15
C TYR A 686 -20.08 -19.90 35.05
N GLY A 687 -21.40 -20.14 35.25
CA GLY A 687 -21.90 -21.22 36.09
C GLY A 687 -21.81 -20.89 37.58
N GLU A 688 -21.68 -21.91 38.42
CA GLU A 688 -21.51 -21.76 39.86
C GLU A 688 -20.09 -21.34 40.21
N GLY A 689 -19.95 -20.42 41.17
CA GLY A 689 -18.69 -19.93 41.65
C GLY A 689 -18.71 -19.62 43.14
N LYS A 690 -17.53 -19.53 43.77
CA LYS A 690 -17.36 -19.16 45.17
C LYS A 690 -16.75 -17.77 45.32
N VAL A 691 -17.34 -16.98 46.21
CA VAL A 691 -16.79 -15.68 46.61
C VAL A 691 -15.53 -15.91 47.43
N VAL A 692 -14.41 -15.33 47.00
CA VAL A 692 -13.11 -15.46 47.69
C VAL A 692 -12.78 -14.21 48.48
N GLU A 693 -13.10 -13.03 47.93
CA GLU A 693 -12.76 -11.76 48.57
C GLU A 693 -13.86 -10.74 48.32
N VAL A 694 -14.17 -9.95 49.35
CA VAL A 694 -15.08 -8.81 49.30
C VAL A 694 -14.36 -7.60 49.82
N ASN A 695 -14.00 -6.68 48.90
CA ASN A 695 -13.29 -5.46 49.22
C ASN A 695 -14.25 -4.25 49.16
N LYS A 696 -14.80 -3.88 50.31
CA LYS A 696 -15.76 -2.75 50.43
C LYS A 696 -15.10 -1.38 50.18
N VAL A 697 -13.78 -1.27 50.33
CA VAL A 697 -13.04 0.00 50.09
C VAL A 697 -12.76 0.20 48.60
N ALA A 698 -12.46 -0.89 47.90
CA ALA A 698 -12.18 -0.85 46.45
C ALA A 698 -13.45 -1.10 45.61
N ASP A 699 -14.61 -1.30 46.22
CA ASP A 699 -15.88 -1.67 45.56
C ASP A 699 -15.75 -2.91 44.65
N GLU A 700 -15.00 -3.94 45.13
CA GLU A 700 -14.67 -5.16 44.36
C GLU A 700 -15.16 -6.44 45.09
N LEU A 701 -15.76 -7.34 44.30
CA LEU A 701 -16.12 -8.71 44.66
C LEU A 701 -15.35 -9.69 43.78
N VAL A 702 -14.57 -10.57 44.38
CA VAL A 702 -13.78 -11.58 43.66
C VAL A 702 -14.43 -12.95 43.80
N VAL A 703 -14.78 -13.58 42.69
CA VAL A 703 -15.44 -14.87 42.61
C VAL A 703 -14.61 -15.85 41.77
N VAL A 704 -14.41 -17.06 42.27
CA VAL A 704 -13.74 -18.16 41.56
C VAL A 704 -14.78 -19.07 40.94
N PHE A 705 -14.76 -19.22 39.63
CA PHE A 705 -15.57 -20.15 38.85
C PHE A 705 -14.68 -21.27 38.31
N ASP A 706 -15.24 -22.34 37.77
CA ASP A 706 -14.48 -23.42 37.11
C ASP A 706 -13.63 -22.90 35.95
N GLN A 707 -14.04 -21.79 35.32
CA GLN A 707 -13.34 -21.13 34.22
C GLN A 707 -12.34 -20.05 34.67
N GLY A 708 -12.01 -19.95 35.96
CA GLY A 708 -11.05 -19.01 36.52
C GLY A 708 -11.67 -17.89 37.39
N ILE A 709 -10.79 -17.02 37.88
CA ILE A 709 -11.17 -15.93 38.81
C ILE A 709 -11.79 -14.78 38.03
N LYS A 710 -12.93 -14.24 38.51
CA LYS A 710 -13.60 -13.05 37.97
C LYS A 710 -13.83 -12.02 39.06
N LYS A 711 -13.71 -10.74 38.67
CA LYS A 711 -13.94 -9.60 39.56
C LYS A 711 -15.22 -8.88 39.12
N PHE A 712 -16.08 -8.56 40.09
CA PHE A 712 -17.32 -7.82 39.89
C PHE A 712 -17.30 -6.55 40.75
N LYS A 713 -17.94 -5.50 40.31
CA LYS A 713 -18.21 -4.34 41.14
C LYS A 713 -19.32 -4.69 42.17
N LEU A 714 -19.08 -4.41 43.43
CA LEU A 714 -19.96 -4.83 44.53
C LEU A 714 -21.38 -4.24 44.40
N ASP A 715 -21.48 -2.97 43.98
CA ASP A 715 -22.71 -2.25 43.70
C ASP A 715 -23.54 -2.82 42.53
N LEU A 716 -22.90 -3.54 41.63
CA LEU A 716 -23.52 -4.13 40.44
C LEU A 716 -23.62 -5.66 40.52
N ALA A 717 -22.99 -6.30 41.50
CA ALA A 717 -22.88 -7.75 41.59
C ALA A 717 -24.24 -8.45 41.62
N SER A 718 -25.22 -7.89 42.29
CA SER A 718 -26.61 -8.42 42.39
C SER A 718 -27.36 -8.45 41.05
N LYS A 719 -26.85 -7.75 40.00
CA LYS A 719 -27.43 -7.81 38.65
C LYS A 719 -26.90 -8.98 37.81
N PHE A 720 -25.79 -9.56 38.23
CA PHE A 720 -25.09 -10.60 37.48
C PHE A 720 -24.95 -11.91 38.22
N LEU A 721 -25.05 -11.87 39.55
CA LEU A 721 -24.86 -13.02 40.42
C LEU A 721 -26.17 -13.33 41.22
N GLU A 722 -26.63 -14.55 41.07
CA GLU A 722 -27.69 -15.12 41.89
C GLU A 722 -27.05 -15.88 43.05
N VAL A 723 -27.64 -15.78 44.28
CA VAL A 723 -27.15 -16.44 45.50
C VAL A 723 -27.96 -17.69 45.77
#